data_5a963060f42611074a2b7ae24e19927f
#
_entry.id   5a963060f42611074a2b7ae24e19927f
#
_cell.length_a   1.000
_cell.length_b   1.000
_cell.length_c   1.000
_cell.angle_alpha   90.00
_cell.angle_beta   90.00
_cell.angle_gamma   90.00
#
_symmetry.space_group_name_H-M   'P 1'
#
loop_
_entity.id
_entity.type
_entity.pdbx_description
1 polymer ?
#
loop_
_entity_poly.entity_id
_entity_poly.type
_entity_poly.pdbx_seq_one_letter_code
_entity_poly.pdbx_strand_id
1 'polypeptide(L)'
;MSVEKPSFCQRVVDASSIRPDKVAMMVIEPKGVQTVTFGSMLAQVRSIAYRLIQEKIAFGDRVALIGENHPNWAIAYLGIIYRGSVVTPLDPAATTQAVANFLKGSEAKLAFVSPSSLDKFRAACEQIGSNIPAVTLRSLTKPDGLARFEDWAETPTPKEFNEAPPPAKGEDLAVLMYTSGTTGAPKAVPLTHGNIYAESDKVQEVMRISDQEVVLSLLPLFHAYSQIVNLWLATIVGARVVYLTELSSASIERGLKESGATALVGVPRLWYLFHKKIFDAVHGRPASMRILFRFMLALNGLLRDWLGLNAGRFFFKPIHRSFGGKLRLAVSGGASFDEEVARDFHRLGFTILQGYGLTETSGAATVTRFEDNRIGSVGTPLNGVEVRIDEPDADGIGEVLIRGPVVMSGYYQSPEANREAFTTEGFFRSGDLGRFDKGGHLYIVGRKKDVIKLPSGKNVYPEDVEAHYEHSPFVSEVCVLGVRDEASQFRGAEKLCGVVVPNFEYLKTQHIGNAREWVVWELENLGRELPEYQRVHDFVLRAEPLPRTTTRKIKRFELGSQLEALREQAGNGRGSKAVLSQTDQALMESPAGRATVAALKQLVRDLKEIQPRMNLEIDLGLDSLARAECFVSVEQSLGIELKPEEVSNVLTVGELVQLANARVSGQPPSARAAAAAFYWRDVLAATPEELPEVDQLLRPKPGLVLLAQVALTVIYLAARLLFRLEVKGREVLTELEPPYLICPNHQSYLDPFLVCSTYPRRVLSNIFHVGASMYFTNAAMAQLARLINVVPIDPDLQLLRAMRAGAAGLRAGKILSIYPEGQRSFDGQLHEFKKGAAILATELKLPIVPVALDGTYRIWPRKSWRFRLAKVRVSFGEPIDARAIAPEETDEEIVYEKVITELKERIQRMLDEMRSER
;
A
#
# COMPACT_ATOMS: atom_id res chain seq x y z
N MET A 1 -14.08 36.40 -39.84
CA MET A 1 -13.16 35.42 -40.42
C MET A 1 -12.86 34.43 -39.30
N SER A 2 -13.33 33.19 -39.39
CA SER A 2 -12.94 32.11 -38.44
C SER A 2 -11.44 31.91 -38.62
N VAL A 3 -10.65 32.23 -37.59
CA VAL A 3 -9.23 31.89 -37.59
C VAL A 3 -9.16 30.36 -37.66
N GLU A 4 -8.63 29.84 -38.74
CA GLU A 4 -8.46 28.42 -38.98
C GLU A 4 -7.59 27.87 -37.83
N LYS A 5 -8.11 26.90 -37.06
CA LYS A 5 -7.37 26.31 -35.96
C LYS A 5 -6.14 25.59 -36.51
N PRO A 6 -4.93 25.87 -36.02
CA PRO A 6 -3.73 25.26 -36.57
C PRO A 6 -3.71 23.74 -36.31
N SER A 7 -3.19 22.99 -37.29
CA SER A 7 -2.98 21.55 -37.15
C SER A 7 -1.80 21.26 -36.24
N PHE A 8 -1.93 20.32 -35.31
CA PHE A 8 -0.81 19.86 -34.50
C PHE A 8 0.34 19.30 -35.34
N CYS A 9 0.03 18.57 -36.42
CA CYS A 9 1.04 18.01 -37.34
C CYS A 9 1.89 19.06 -38.00
N GLN A 10 1.32 20.20 -38.41
CA GLN A 10 2.10 21.30 -38.98
C GLN A 10 3.15 21.84 -37.99
N ARG A 11 2.78 21.97 -36.72
CA ARG A 11 3.73 22.41 -35.67
C ARG A 11 4.86 21.41 -35.47
N VAL A 12 4.59 20.11 -35.59
CA VAL A 12 5.63 19.07 -35.54
C VAL A 12 6.61 19.21 -36.72
N VAL A 13 6.10 19.44 -37.91
CA VAL A 13 6.94 19.71 -39.11
C VAL A 13 7.82 20.94 -38.90
N ASP A 14 7.21 22.05 -38.48
CA ASP A 14 7.92 23.31 -38.26
C ASP A 14 9.04 23.17 -37.23
N ALA A 15 8.74 22.56 -36.06
CA ALA A 15 9.71 22.37 -35.00
C ALA A 15 10.86 21.45 -35.42
N SER A 16 10.57 20.39 -36.18
CA SER A 16 11.56 19.42 -36.65
C SER A 16 12.45 20.01 -37.76
N SER A 17 11.89 20.86 -38.62
CA SER A 17 12.63 21.52 -39.70
C SER A 17 13.60 22.58 -39.18
N ILE A 18 13.27 23.25 -38.08
CA ILE A 18 14.15 24.26 -37.45
C ILE A 18 15.39 23.63 -36.81
N ARG A 19 15.28 22.39 -36.30
CA ARG A 19 16.30 21.70 -35.49
C ARG A 19 16.58 20.27 -35.96
N PRO A 20 16.91 20.00 -37.22
CA PRO A 20 16.95 18.64 -37.75
C PRO A 20 18.00 17.74 -37.07
N ASP A 21 19.14 18.30 -36.68
CA ASP A 21 20.25 17.54 -36.10
C ASP A 21 20.15 17.37 -34.57
N LYS A 22 19.19 18.03 -33.94
CA LYS A 22 19.00 17.92 -32.51
C LYS A 22 18.35 16.58 -32.14
N VAL A 23 18.82 15.94 -31.05
CA VAL A 23 18.23 14.71 -30.53
C VAL A 23 16.82 14.99 -29.99
N ALA A 24 15.82 14.39 -30.64
CA ALA A 24 14.41 14.43 -30.22
C ALA A 24 14.09 13.38 -29.19
N MET A 25 14.56 12.16 -29.41
CA MET A 25 14.25 11.01 -28.60
C MET A 25 15.51 10.23 -28.25
N MET A 26 15.52 9.65 -27.05
CA MET A 26 16.58 8.80 -26.55
C MET A 26 15.95 7.60 -25.88
N VAL A 27 16.47 6.40 -26.08
CA VAL A 27 16.10 5.22 -25.30
C VAL A 27 17.32 4.65 -24.59
N ILE A 28 17.18 4.40 -23.30
CA ILE A 28 18.22 3.82 -22.46
C ILE A 28 17.88 2.34 -22.27
N GLU A 29 18.69 1.49 -22.89
CA GLU A 29 18.59 0.04 -22.80
C GLU A 29 19.69 -0.54 -21.87
N PRO A 30 19.55 -1.78 -21.37
CA PRO A 30 20.61 -2.41 -20.58
C PRO A 30 21.98 -2.43 -21.27
N LYS A 31 21.99 -2.55 -22.61
CA LYS A 31 23.22 -2.69 -23.43
C LYS A 31 23.73 -1.40 -24.06
N GLY A 32 23.00 -0.26 -23.91
CA GLY A 32 23.44 0.99 -24.53
C GLY A 32 22.35 2.05 -24.60
N VAL A 33 22.64 3.10 -25.36
CA VAL A 33 21.76 4.24 -25.59
C VAL A 33 21.58 4.41 -27.09
N GLN A 34 20.31 4.54 -27.54
CA GLN A 34 19.98 4.88 -28.91
C GLN A 34 19.34 6.25 -28.94
N THR A 35 19.58 7.00 -30.03
CA THR A 35 19.05 8.34 -30.18
C THR A 35 18.43 8.52 -31.56
N VAL A 36 17.38 9.34 -31.63
CA VAL A 36 16.71 9.76 -32.86
C VAL A 36 16.72 11.28 -32.90
N THR A 37 17.22 11.88 -33.97
CA THR A 37 17.20 13.34 -34.17
C THR A 37 15.84 13.81 -34.69
N PHE A 38 15.53 15.11 -34.60
CA PHE A 38 14.29 15.68 -35.13
C PHE A 38 14.13 15.44 -36.62
N GLY A 39 15.23 15.60 -37.40
CA GLY A 39 15.23 15.32 -38.85
C GLY A 39 14.95 13.84 -39.15
N SER A 40 15.61 12.92 -38.45
CA SER A 40 15.37 11.48 -38.58
C SER A 40 13.96 11.11 -38.15
N MET A 41 13.46 11.65 -37.03
CA MET A 41 12.08 11.45 -36.57
C MET A 41 11.07 11.87 -37.65
N LEU A 42 11.23 13.08 -38.21
CA LEU A 42 10.31 13.57 -39.24
C LEU A 42 10.37 12.73 -40.52
N ALA A 43 11.55 12.29 -40.92
CA ALA A 43 11.70 11.41 -42.08
C ALA A 43 10.95 10.09 -41.85
N GLN A 44 11.12 9.45 -40.68
CA GLN A 44 10.42 8.21 -40.33
C GLN A 44 8.89 8.42 -40.20
N VAL A 45 8.44 9.54 -39.62
CA VAL A 45 7.02 9.93 -39.56
C VAL A 45 6.41 9.97 -40.96
N ARG A 46 7.11 10.61 -41.92
CA ARG A 46 6.68 10.70 -43.32
C ARG A 46 6.66 9.31 -43.98
N SER A 47 7.68 8.48 -43.75
CA SER A 47 7.75 7.12 -44.27
C SER A 47 6.57 6.27 -43.79
N ILE A 48 6.26 6.32 -42.48
CA ILE A 48 5.09 5.63 -41.90
C ILE A 48 3.79 6.15 -42.53
N ALA A 49 3.63 7.48 -42.62
CA ALA A 49 2.45 8.08 -43.22
C ALA A 49 2.27 7.68 -44.70
N TYR A 50 3.36 7.67 -45.46
CA TYR A 50 3.34 7.23 -46.87
C TYR A 50 3.03 5.74 -47.00
N ARG A 51 3.57 4.90 -46.09
CA ARG A 51 3.29 3.46 -46.07
C ARG A 51 1.82 3.18 -45.74
N LEU A 52 1.21 3.94 -44.85
CA LEU A 52 -0.23 3.85 -44.57
C LEU A 52 -1.09 4.12 -45.81
N ILE A 53 -0.65 5.08 -46.68
CA ILE A 53 -1.33 5.31 -47.98
C ILE A 53 -1.22 4.06 -48.87
N GLN A 54 -0.03 3.46 -48.95
CA GLN A 54 0.18 2.25 -49.79
C GLN A 54 -0.66 1.06 -49.28
N GLU A 55 -0.87 0.94 -48.00
CA GLU A 55 -1.75 -0.03 -47.34
C GLU A 55 -3.24 0.36 -47.42
N LYS A 56 -3.57 1.41 -48.17
CA LYS A 56 -4.96 1.88 -48.39
C LYS A 56 -5.66 2.38 -47.13
N ILE A 57 -4.92 2.81 -46.12
CA ILE A 57 -5.50 3.46 -44.94
C ILE A 57 -5.92 4.88 -45.34
N ALA A 58 -7.23 5.14 -45.26
CA ALA A 58 -7.80 6.40 -45.68
C ALA A 58 -7.65 7.52 -44.62
N PHE A 59 -7.91 8.76 -45.03
CA PHE A 59 -8.10 9.87 -44.09
C PHE A 59 -9.25 9.56 -43.12
N GLY A 60 -9.04 9.78 -41.84
CA GLY A 60 -10.03 9.49 -40.79
C GLY A 60 -10.13 8.02 -40.36
N ASP A 61 -9.45 7.09 -41.05
CA ASP A 61 -9.40 5.70 -40.60
C ASP A 61 -8.68 5.55 -39.28
N ARG A 62 -9.15 4.66 -38.42
CA ARG A 62 -8.55 4.40 -37.10
C ARG A 62 -7.46 3.35 -37.21
N VAL A 63 -6.33 3.66 -36.60
CA VAL A 63 -5.17 2.77 -36.51
C VAL A 63 -4.86 2.53 -35.03
N ALA A 64 -4.94 1.29 -34.58
CA ALA A 64 -4.63 0.91 -33.20
C ALA A 64 -3.12 0.95 -32.95
N LEU A 65 -2.74 1.31 -31.71
CA LEU A 65 -1.34 1.41 -31.30
C LEU A 65 -1.18 0.82 -29.91
N ILE A 66 -0.57 -0.39 -29.83
CA ILE A 66 -0.47 -1.20 -28.61
C ILE A 66 1.00 -1.47 -28.32
N GLY A 67 1.53 -0.91 -27.25
CA GLY A 67 2.93 -1.14 -26.87
C GLY A 67 3.44 -0.26 -25.74
N GLU A 68 4.64 -0.61 -25.29
CA GLU A 68 5.36 0.07 -24.24
C GLU A 68 5.98 1.39 -24.77
N ASN A 69 6.38 2.28 -23.83
CA ASN A 69 7.04 3.53 -24.16
C ASN A 69 8.34 3.30 -24.93
N HIS A 70 8.40 3.76 -26.15
CA HIS A 70 9.57 3.63 -27.04
C HIS A 70 9.53 4.70 -28.14
N PRO A 71 10.68 5.14 -28.70
CA PRO A 71 10.69 6.02 -29.87
C PRO A 71 9.81 5.52 -31.02
N ASN A 72 9.83 4.22 -31.34
CA ASN A 72 9.00 3.65 -32.42
C ASN A 72 7.51 3.86 -32.17
N TRP A 73 7.04 3.73 -30.92
CA TRP A 73 5.66 4.00 -30.55
C TRP A 73 5.30 5.48 -30.83
N ALA A 74 6.16 6.39 -30.40
CA ALA A 74 5.94 7.83 -30.61
C ALA A 74 5.97 8.21 -32.11
N ILE A 75 6.89 7.63 -32.88
CA ILE A 75 6.99 7.87 -34.33
C ILE A 75 5.80 7.27 -35.06
N ALA A 76 5.35 6.05 -34.72
CA ALA A 76 4.14 5.45 -35.26
C ALA A 76 2.90 6.33 -35.00
N TYR A 77 2.75 6.82 -33.75
CA TYR A 77 1.70 7.76 -33.38
C TYR A 77 1.71 9.00 -34.27
N LEU A 78 2.87 9.67 -34.39
CA LEU A 78 3.03 10.86 -35.24
C LEU A 78 2.79 10.56 -36.72
N GLY A 79 3.22 9.39 -37.21
CA GLY A 79 3.01 8.97 -38.58
C GLY A 79 1.54 8.75 -38.94
N ILE A 80 0.77 8.14 -38.01
CA ILE A 80 -0.67 7.96 -38.15
C ILE A 80 -1.39 9.29 -38.26
N ILE A 81 -1.16 10.20 -37.34
CA ILE A 81 -1.82 11.53 -37.36
C ILE A 81 -1.31 12.43 -38.50
N TYR A 82 -0.04 12.27 -38.93
CA TYR A 82 0.50 12.98 -40.10
C TYR A 82 -0.22 12.57 -41.39
N ARG A 83 -0.61 11.25 -41.50
CA ARG A 83 -1.45 10.75 -42.60
C ARG A 83 -2.84 11.40 -42.60
N GLY A 84 -3.30 11.93 -41.48
CA GLY A 84 -4.69 12.34 -41.25
C GLY A 84 -5.57 11.17 -40.82
N SER A 85 -4.98 10.08 -40.42
CA SER A 85 -5.67 8.96 -39.78
C SER A 85 -5.72 9.16 -38.28
N VAL A 86 -6.64 8.45 -37.61
CA VAL A 86 -6.89 8.58 -36.17
C VAL A 86 -6.15 7.50 -35.39
N VAL A 87 -5.26 7.91 -34.50
CA VAL A 87 -4.58 6.95 -33.62
C VAL A 87 -5.49 6.50 -32.48
N THR A 88 -5.53 5.21 -32.22
CA THR A 88 -6.22 4.61 -31.08
C THR A 88 -5.18 3.95 -30.16
N PRO A 89 -4.62 4.70 -29.20
CA PRO A 89 -3.63 4.19 -28.28
C PRO A 89 -4.30 3.29 -27.24
N LEU A 90 -3.82 2.04 -27.14
CA LEU A 90 -4.36 1.02 -26.24
C LEU A 90 -3.33 0.59 -25.20
N ASP A 91 -3.81 0.23 -24.02
CA ASP A 91 -2.98 -0.28 -22.95
C ASP A 91 -2.44 -1.67 -23.24
N PRO A 92 -1.11 -1.89 -23.28
CA PRO A 92 -0.52 -3.22 -23.45
C PRO A 92 -0.83 -4.17 -22.30
N ALA A 93 -1.21 -3.67 -21.11
CA ALA A 93 -1.60 -4.48 -19.97
C ALA A 93 -3.11 -4.83 -19.95
N ALA A 94 -3.91 -4.29 -20.87
CA ALA A 94 -5.34 -4.59 -20.96
C ALA A 94 -5.60 -6.09 -21.19
N THR A 95 -6.73 -6.60 -20.74
CA THR A 95 -7.16 -7.98 -21.00
C THR A 95 -7.50 -8.18 -22.46
N THR A 96 -7.44 -9.43 -22.96
CA THR A 96 -7.83 -9.79 -24.33
C THR A 96 -9.23 -9.29 -24.66
N GLN A 97 -10.18 -9.46 -23.75
CA GLN A 97 -11.55 -8.99 -23.93
C GLN A 97 -11.64 -7.47 -24.06
N ALA A 98 -10.86 -6.72 -23.26
CA ALA A 98 -10.83 -5.26 -23.35
C ALA A 98 -10.23 -4.80 -24.69
N VAL A 99 -9.13 -5.42 -25.12
CA VAL A 99 -8.53 -5.13 -26.44
C VAL A 99 -9.52 -5.44 -27.56
N ALA A 100 -10.22 -6.57 -27.51
CA ALA A 100 -11.27 -6.93 -28.48
C ALA A 100 -12.37 -5.86 -28.55
N ASN A 101 -12.86 -5.40 -27.40
CA ASN A 101 -13.88 -4.36 -27.33
C ASN A 101 -13.38 -3.03 -27.91
N PHE A 102 -12.13 -2.65 -27.65
CA PHE A 102 -11.53 -1.42 -28.18
C PHE A 102 -11.34 -1.49 -29.69
N LEU A 103 -10.83 -2.60 -30.22
CA LEU A 103 -10.66 -2.80 -31.66
C LEU A 103 -12.00 -2.76 -32.39
N LYS A 104 -13.03 -3.40 -31.83
CA LYS A 104 -14.39 -3.38 -32.37
C LYS A 104 -15.00 -1.97 -32.32
N GLY A 105 -14.91 -1.32 -31.17
CA GLY A 105 -15.49 0.03 -30.95
C GLY A 105 -14.80 1.14 -31.73
N SER A 106 -13.50 1.01 -32.00
CA SER A 106 -12.76 1.95 -32.84
C SER A 106 -12.88 1.63 -34.33
N GLU A 107 -13.31 0.43 -34.70
CA GLU A 107 -13.28 -0.08 -36.10
C GLU A 107 -11.88 0.07 -36.73
N ALA A 108 -10.84 -0.28 -35.96
CA ALA A 108 -9.45 -0.12 -36.40
C ALA A 108 -9.18 -0.92 -37.69
N LYS A 109 -8.52 -0.26 -38.65
CA LYS A 109 -8.19 -0.88 -39.96
C LYS A 109 -6.81 -1.49 -40.01
N LEU A 110 -5.92 -1.08 -39.12
CA LEU A 110 -4.54 -1.56 -38.97
C LEU A 110 -4.12 -1.39 -37.50
N ALA A 111 -3.13 -2.15 -37.07
CA ALA A 111 -2.57 -2.01 -35.72
C ALA A 111 -1.03 -2.01 -35.77
N PHE A 112 -0.42 -1.12 -34.99
CA PHE A 112 0.97 -1.23 -34.57
C PHE A 112 1.02 -1.90 -33.23
N VAL A 113 1.77 -3.00 -33.09
CA VAL A 113 1.72 -3.86 -31.91
C VAL A 113 3.12 -4.21 -31.41
N SER A 114 3.39 -4.06 -30.12
CA SER A 114 4.64 -4.55 -29.55
C SER A 114 4.69 -6.09 -29.55
N PRO A 115 5.88 -6.70 -29.64
CA PRO A 115 6.01 -8.17 -29.58
C PRO A 115 5.36 -8.80 -28.36
N SER A 116 5.43 -8.15 -27.21
CA SER A 116 4.82 -8.60 -25.95
C SER A 116 3.29 -8.65 -25.97
N SER A 117 2.65 -7.88 -26.84
CA SER A 117 1.19 -7.76 -26.98
C SER A 117 0.62 -8.53 -28.18
N LEU A 118 1.47 -9.15 -29.00
CA LEU A 118 1.06 -9.71 -30.29
C LEU A 118 0.08 -10.88 -30.14
N ASP A 119 0.33 -11.81 -29.22
CA ASP A 119 -0.54 -12.96 -29.00
C ASP A 119 -1.90 -12.52 -28.46
N LYS A 120 -1.91 -11.57 -27.54
CA LYS A 120 -3.13 -10.95 -27.02
C LYS A 120 -3.93 -10.25 -28.11
N PHE A 121 -3.25 -9.51 -29.00
CA PHE A 121 -3.88 -8.84 -30.13
C PHE A 121 -4.51 -9.86 -31.11
N ARG A 122 -3.82 -10.95 -31.45
CA ARG A 122 -4.34 -12.02 -32.29
C ARG A 122 -5.59 -12.66 -31.69
N ALA A 123 -5.51 -13.06 -30.41
CA ALA A 123 -6.65 -13.60 -29.68
C ALA A 123 -7.84 -12.62 -29.62
N ALA A 124 -7.60 -11.32 -29.48
CA ALA A 124 -8.64 -10.30 -29.51
C ALA A 124 -9.28 -10.18 -30.91
N CYS A 125 -8.49 -10.25 -31.99
CA CYS A 125 -9.01 -10.27 -33.38
C CYS A 125 -9.88 -11.52 -33.66
N GLU A 126 -9.47 -12.68 -33.17
CA GLU A 126 -10.26 -13.90 -33.25
C GLU A 126 -11.62 -13.75 -32.55
N GLN A 127 -11.64 -13.19 -31.33
CA GLN A 127 -12.88 -12.96 -30.57
C GLN A 127 -13.89 -12.06 -31.29
N ILE A 128 -13.42 -11.09 -32.09
CA ILE A 128 -14.31 -10.19 -32.85
C ILE A 128 -14.54 -10.64 -34.28
N GLY A 129 -13.97 -11.79 -34.70
CA GLY A 129 -14.07 -12.33 -36.04
C GLY A 129 -13.47 -11.40 -37.10
N SER A 130 -12.44 -10.63 -36.79
CA SER A 130 -11.83 -9.64 -37.68
C SER A 130 -10.36 -9.93 -37.91
N ASN A 131 -9.89 -9.83 -39.15
CA ASN A 131 -8.47 -9.95 -39.49
C ASN A 131 -7.87 -8.56 -39.69
N ILE A 132 -7.48 -7.91 -38.61
CA ILE A 132 -6.84 -6.57 -38.63
C ILE A 132 -5.34 -6.78 -38.91
N PRO A 133 -4.78 -6.18 -39.99
CA PRO A 133 -3.35 -6.24 -40.27
C PRO A 133 -2.52 -5.63 -39.16
N ALA A 134 -1.39 -6.26 -38.84
CA ALA A 134 -0.50 -5.77 -37.79
C ALA A 134 0.91 -5.48 -38.29
N VAL A 135 1.52 -4.41 -37.73
CA VAL A 135 2.92 -4.02 -37.88
C VAL A 135 3.58 -4.13 -36.51
N THR A 136 4.68 -4.88 -36.38
CA THR A 136 5.39 -5.04 -35.13
C THR A 136 6.25 -3.81 -34.82
N LEU A 137 6.11 -3.23 -33.61
CA LEU A 137 6.82 -1.99 -33.19
C LEU A 137 8.31 -2.18 -32.95
N ARG A 138 8.73 -3.38 -32.55
CA ARG A 138 10.14 -3.70 -32.27
C ARG A 138 10.36 -5.17 -32.60
N SER A 139 11.09 -5.45 -33.67
CA SER A 139 11.43 -6.85 -33.97
C SER A 139 12.75 -6.92 -34.72
N LEU A 140 13.67 -7.70 -34.21
CA LEU A 140 14.94 -8.00 -34.89
C LEU A 140 14.76 -8.98 -36.05
N THR A 141 13.69 -9.78 -36.03
CA THR A 141 13.33 -10.78 -37.05
C THR A 141 11.91 -10.55 -37.52
N LYS A 142 11.55 -10.95 -38.74
CA LYS A 142 10.15 -10.96 -39.20
C LYS A 142 9.39 -12.05 -38.49
N PRO A 143 8.53 -11.77 -37.51
CA PRO A 143 7.74 -12.81 -36.88
C PRO A 143 6.62 -13.18 -37.83
N ASP A 144 6.58 -14.42 -38.25
CA ASP A 144 5.47 -15.06 -39.00
C ASP A 144 4.92 -14.26 -40.20
N GLY A 145 5.79 -13.58 -40.93
CA GLY A 145 5.40 -12.83 -42.14
C GLY A 145 4.79 -11.44 -41.86
N LEU A 146 4.74 -10.96 -40.64
CA LEU A 146 4.25 -9.64 -40.29
C LEU A 146 5.22 -8.53 -40.74
N ALA A 147 4.68 -7.36 -41.09
CA ALA A 147 5.45 -6.17 -41.38
C ALA A 147 6.14 -5.67 -40.09
N ARG A 148 7.34 -5.09 -40.21
CA ARG A 148 8.07 -4.48 -39.10
C ARG A 148 8.02 -2.97 -39.21
N PHE A 149 8.01 -2.31 -38.06
CA PHE A 149 8.13 -0.85 -37.97
C PHE A 149 9.39 -0.36 -38.68
N GLU A 150 10.52 -1.04 -38.50
CA GLU A 150 11.81 -0.65 -39.06
C GLU A 150 11.75 -0.63 -40.60
N ASP A 151 11.11 -1.64 -41.22
CA ASP A 151 10.92 -1.69 -42.69
C ASP A 151 10.04 -0.53 -43.19
N TRP A 152 9.04 -0.16 -42.39
CA TRP A 152 8.14 0.95 -42.71
C TRP A 152 8.81 2.33 -42.53
N ALA A 153 9.60 2.50 -41.47
CA ALA A 153 10.31 3.73 -41.14
C ALA A 153 11.40 4.08 -42.14
N GLU A 154 11.92 3.08 -42.87
CA GLU A 154 12.94 3.26 -43.91
C GLU A 154 12.33 3.33 -45.33
N THR A 155 11.00 3.31 -45.46
CA THR A 155 10.34 3.39 -46.78
C THR A 155 10.65 4.74 -47.46
N PRO A 156 11.21 4.74 -48.68
CA PRO A 156 11.47 5.99 -49.39
C PRO A 156 10.17 6.74 -49.68
N THR A 157 10.21 8.05 -49.51
CA THR A 157 9.07 8.93 -49.77
C THR A 157 9.32 9.84 -50.95
N PRO A 158 8.35 10.06 -51.86
CA PRO A 158 8.48 11.02 -52.95
C PRO A 158 8.72 12.44 -52.45
N LYS A 159 9.45 13.23 -53.21
CA LYS A 159 9.77 14.62 -52.88
C LYS A 159 8.49 15.45 -52.69
N GLU A 160 7.54 15.27 -53.59
CA GLU A 160 6.25 15.98 -53.58
C GLU A 160 5.46 15.69 -52.30
N PHE A 161 5.51 14.44 -51.80
CA PHE A 161 4.90 14.06 -50.53
C PHE A 161 5.57 14.74 -49.32
N ASN A 162 6.90 14.88 -49.36
CA ASN A 162 7.68 15.51 -48.28
C ASN A 162 7.50 17.04 -48.26
N GLU A 163 7.22 17.68 -49.41
CA GLU A 163 7.00 19.12 -49.52
C GLU A 163 5.54 19.52 -49.24
N ALA A 164 4.60 18.59 -49.38
CA ALA A 164 3.21 18.85 -49.07
C ALA A 164 2.96 19.04 -47.58
N PRO A 165 2.10 19.99 -47.18
CA PRO A 165 1.69 20.13 -45.79
C PRO A 165 0.87 18.91 -45.32
N PRO A 166 0.86 18.58 -44.04
CA PRO A 166 -0.03 17.54 -43.50
C PRO A 166 -1.51 17.87 -43.83
N PRO A 167 -2.31 16.87 -44.25
CA PRO A 167 -3.65 17.12 -44.79
C PRO A 167 -4.67 17.49 -43.70
N ALA A 168 -4.40 17.15 -42.44
CA ALA A 168 -5.32 17.36 -41.35
C ALA A 168 -5.39 18.79 -40.85
N LYS A 169 -6.58 19.28 -40.60
CA LYS A 169 -6.90 20.57 -40.01
C LYS A 169 -7.16 20.49 -38.52
N GLY A 170 -7.34 21.64 -37.86
CA GLY A 170 -7.58 21.70 -36.41
C GLY A 170 -8.84 21.00 -35.94
N GLU A 171 -9.90 20.97 -36.76
CA GLU A 171 -11.17 20.28 -36.46
C GLU A 171 -11.13 18.78 -36.69
N ASP A 172 -10.14 18.27 -37.44
CA ASP A 172 -10.07 16.85 -37.74
C ASP A 172 -9.66 16.03 -36.52
N LEU A 173 -10.23 14.82 -36.40
CA LEU A 173 -9.93 13.91 -35.31
C LEU A 173 -8.50 13.39 -35.42
N ALA A 174 -7.74 13.52 -34.37
CA ALA A 174 -6.37 13.01 -34.29
C ALA A 174 -6.26 11.73 -33.46
N VAL A 175 -6.97 11.66 -32.35
CA VAL A 175 -6.84 10.58 -31.38
C VAL A 175 -8.20 10.13 -30.88
N LEU A 176 -8.39 8.81 -30.74
CA LEU A 176 -9.53 8.21 -30.09
C LEU A 176 -9.04 7.44 -28.85
N MET A 177 -9.23 8.00 -27.67
CA MET A 177 -8.78 7.40 -26.42
C MET A 177 -9.91 6.69 -25.69
N TYR A 178 -9.60 5.59 -25.03
CA TYR A 178 -10.58 4.88 -24.20
C TYR A 178 -10.35 5.17 -22.72
N THR A 179 -11.40 5.60 -22.02
CA THR A 179 -11.39 5.74 -20.57
C THR A 179 -12.10 4.56 -19.92
N SER A 180 -11.55 4.06 -18.83
CA SER A 180 -12.24 3.10 -17.98
C SER A 180 -13.37 3.82 -17.24
N GLY A 181 -14.58 3.82 -17.83
CA GLY A 181 -15.74 4.40 -17.17
C GLY A 181 -15.98 3.76 -15.80
N THR A 182 -16.35 4.57 -14.81
CA THR A 182 -16.73 4.09 -13.46
C THR A 182 -18.01 3.22 -13.48
N THR A 183 -18.70 3.14 -14.62
CA THR A 183 -19.97 2.40 -14.82
C THR A 183 -19.85 1.12 -15.65
N GLY A 184 -18.64 0.64 -15.94
CA GLY A 184 -18.38 -0.67 -16.50
C GLY A 184 -17.98 -0.71 -17.98
N ALA A 185 -18.63 0.04 -18.89
CA ALA A 185 -18.24 0.07 -20.31
C ALA A 185 -17.28 1.22 -20.60
N PRO A 186 -16.12 0.97 -21.26
CA PRO A 186 -15.19 2.05 -21.62
C PRO A 186 -15.84 3.02 -22.59
N LYS A 187 -15.65 4.34 -22.36
CA LYS A 187 -16.10 5.40 -23.25
C LYS A 187 -14.95 5.85 -24.15
N ALA A 188 -15.25 6.06 -25.44
CA ALA A 188 -14.27 6.55 -26.39
C ALA A 188 -14.28 8.09 -26.45
N VAL A 189 -13.14 8.70 -26.15
CA VAL A 189 -12.92 10.16 -26.11
C VAL A 189 -12.22 10.59 -27.40
N PRO A 190 -12.89 11.34 -28.28
CA PRO A 190 -12.29 11.86 -29.50
C PRO A 190 -11.58 13.19 -29.21
N LEU A 191 -10.31 13.29 -29.56
CA LEU A 191 -9.54 14.53 -29.50
C LEU A 191 -9.11 14.96 -30.88
N THR A 192 -9.38 16.22 -31.22
CA THR A 192 -9.01 16.82 -32.50
C THR A 192 -7.59 17.33 -32.46
N HIS A 193 -7.01 17.60 -33.66
CA HIS A 193 -5.73 18.30 -33.78
C HIS A 193 -5.74 19.66 -33.06
N GLY A 194 -6.89 20.36 -33.07
CA GLY A 194 -7.08 21.61 -32.37
C GLY A 194 -7.10 21.49 -30.86
N ASN A 195 -7.68 20.38 -30.32
CA ASN A 195 -7.64 20.11 -28.88
C ASN A 195 -6.19 19.90 -28.42
N ILE A 196 -5.43 19.04 -29.14
CA ILE A 196 -4.01 18.73 -28.81
C ILE A 196 -3.15 20.01 -28.93
N TYR A 197 -3.39 20.83 -29.97
CA TYR A 197 -2.68 22.09 -30.13
C TYR A 197 -2.97 23.04 -28.97
N ALA A 198 -4.27 23.26 -28.67
CA ALA A 198 -4.68 24.16 -27.59
C ALA A 198 -4.10 23.73 -26.23
N GLU A 199 -4.17 22.44 -25.93
CA GLU A 199 -3.59 21.87 -24.71
C GLU A 199 -2.08 22.15 -24.63
N SER A 200 -1.35 21.84 -25.70
CA SER A 200 0.10 22.04 -25.76
C SER A 200 0.47 23.53 -25.62
N ASP A 201 -0.27 24.41 -26.26
CA ASP A 201 -0.03 25.85 -26.21
C ASP A 201 -0.29 26.42 -24.81
N LYS A 202 -1.41 26.07 -24.19
CA LYS A 202 -1.81 26.55 -22.86
C LYS A 202 -0.92 26.00 -21.74
N VAL A 203 -0.53 24.75 -21.81
CA VAL A 203 0.43 24.16 -20.86
C VAL A 203 1.81 24.79 -21.02
N GLN A 204 2.24 25.08 -22.26
CA GLN A 204 3.50 25.79 -22.55
C GLN A 204 3.54 27.16 -21.89
N GLU A 205 2.46 27.95 -21.97
CA GLU A 205 2.36 29.26 -21.32
C GLU A 205 2.65 29.21 -19.82
N VAL A 206 2.20 28.15 -19.15
CA VAL A 206 2.33 27.99 -17.70
C VAL A 206 3.66 27.35 -17.30
N MET A 207 4.06 26.26 -17.95
CA MET A 207 5.23 25.47 -17.56
C MET A 207 6.53 26.02 -18.13
N ARG A 208 6.47 26.90 -19.16
CA ARG A 208 7.62 27.52 -19.81
C ARG A 208 8.69 26.51 -20.20
N ILE A 209 8.25 25.41 -20.80
CA ILE A 209 9.13 24.34 -21.29
C ILE A 209 9.89 24.90 -22.52
N SER A 210 11.21 24.71 -22.55
CA SER A 210 12.05 25.12 -23.65
C SER A 210 12.62 23.93 -24.41
N ASP A 211 13.26 24.21 -25.52
CA ASP A 211 13.98 23.23 -26.31
C ASP A 211 15.22 22.65 -25.57
N GLN A 212 15.63 23.24 -24.45
CA GLN A 212 16.75 22.77 -23.64
C GLN A 212 16.30 21.66 -22.65
N GLU A 213 15.00 21.44 -22.51
CA GLU A 213 14.51 20.45 -21.57
C GLU A 213 14.79 19.02 -22.04
N VAL A 214 15.07 18.18 -21.06
CA VAL A 214 15.21 16.74 -21.20
C VAL A 214 14.16 16.08 -20.30
N VAL A 215 13.14 15.50 -20.92
CA VAL A 215 11.99 14.92 -20.24
C VAL A 215 12.19 13.43 -20.07
N LEU A 216 12.21 12.92 -18.83
CA LEU A 216 12.23 11.49 -18.58
C LEU A 216 10.79 10.95 -18.58
N SER A 217 10.48 10.10 -19.55
CA SER A 217 9.14 9.51 -19.74
C SER A 217 8.97 8.25 -18.92
N LEU A 218 8.28 8.35 -17.78
CA LEU A 218 7.96 7.23 -16.89
C LEU A 218 6.50 6.78 -16.99
N LEU A 219 5.61 7.68 -17.38
CA LEU A 219 4.19 7.38 -17.51
C LEU A 219 3.88 6.72 -18.87
N PRO A 220 2.94 5.75 -18.92
CA PRO A 220 2.58 5.11 -20.18
C PRO A 220 2.03 6.10 -21.21
N LEU A 221 2.56 6.07 -22.45
CA LEU A 221 2.18 7.00 -23.52
C LEU A 221 0.75 6.84 -24.04
N PHE A 222 0.09 5.74 -23.77
CA PHE A 222 -1.32 5.57 -24.15
C PHE A 222 -2.29 6.45 -23.32
N HIS A 223 -1.85 7.12 -22.26
CA HIS A 223 -2.64 8.08 -21.48
C HIS A 223 -2.45 9.52 -21.93
N ALA A 224 -3.54 10.31 -21.99
CA ALA A 224 -3.51 11.73 -22.38
C ALA A 224 -2.50 12.53 -21.54
N TYR A 225 -2.51 12.38 -20.22
CA TYR A 225 -1.59 13.06 -19.31
C TYR A 225 -0.12 12.85 -19.68
N SER A 226 0.26 11.61 -20.03
CA SER A 226 1.62 11.32 -20.49
C SER A 226 1.92 11.94 -21.83
N GLN A 227 0.96 11.94 -22.76
CA GLN A 227 1.15 12.50 -24.12
C GLN A 227 1.41 13.98 -24.10
N ILE A 228 0.82 14.76 -23.20
CA ILE A 228 1.02 16.21 -23.13
C ILE A 228 2.51 16.54 -23.07
N VAL A 229 3.22 16.07 -22.06
CA VAL A 229 4.61 16.48 -21.80
C VAL A 229 5.62 15.56 -22.49
N ASN A 230 5.34 14.26 -22.57
CA ASN A 230 6.27 13.27 -23.12
C ASN A 230 6.14 13.06 -24.64
N LEU A 231 5.17 13.69 -25.28
CA LEU A 231 5.00 13.58 -26.74
C LEU A 231 4.61 14.92 -27.37
N TRP A 232 3.41 15.45 -27.06
CA TRP A 232 2.87 16.61 -27.80
C TRP A 232 3.72 17.86 -27.59
N LEU A 233 3.84 18.31 -26.36
CA LEU A 233 4.57 19.52 -26.01
C LEU A 233 6.06 19.38 -26.31
N ALA A 234 6.68 18.27 -25.90
CA ALA A 234 8.10 18.04 -26.14
C ALA A 234 8.45 18.12 -27.62
N THR A 235 7.62 17.55 -28.48
CA THR A 235 7.87 17.55 -29.94
C THR A 235 7.76 18.97 -30.54
N ILE A 236 6.73 19.75 -30.17
CA ILE A 236 6.52 21.07 -30.76
C ILE A 236 7.48 22.14 -30.23
N VAL A 237 7.96 22.00 -28.98
CA VAL A 237 8.96 22.96 -28.45
C VAL A 237 10.40 22.57 -28.79
N GLY A 238 10.62 21.35 -29.25
CA GLY A 238 11.94 20.82 -29.56
C GLY A 238 12.70 20.28 -28.33
N ALA A 239 12.02 19.86 -27.29
CA ALA A 239 12.60 19.22 -26.12
C ALA A 239 12.97 17.75 -26.41
N ARG A 240 13.95 17.20 -25.65
CA ARG A 240 14.33 15.79 -25.76
C ARG A 240 13.48 14.93 -24.85
N VAL A 241 12.99 13.80 -25.36
CA VAL A 241 12.30 12.79 -24.54
C VAL A 241 13.18 11.56 -24.35
N VAL A 242 13.27 11.06 -23.13
CA VAL A 242 14.07 9.89 -22.77
C VAL A 242 13.14 8.77 -22.32
N TYR A 243 13.24 7.62 -22.97
CA TYR A 243 12.49 6.43 -22.66
C TYR A 243 13.37 5.39 -21.94
N LEU A 244 12.77 4.61 -21.04
CA LEU A 244 13.37 3.48 -20.37
C LEU A 244 12.69 2.20 -20.82
N THR A 245 13.45 1.15 -21.09
CA THR A 245 12.91 -0.17 -21.44
C THR A 245 12.39 -0.93 -20.22
N GLU A 246 12.86 -0.58 -19.02
CA GLU A 246 12.42 -1.15 -17.76
C GLU A 246 12.18 -0.04 -16.72
N LEU A 247 11.13 -0.20 -15.91
CA LEU A 247 10.78 0.76 -14.86
C LEU A 247 11.14 0.23 -13.46
N SER A 248 12.43 -0.10 -13.25
CA SER A 248 12.98 -0.42 -11.92
C SER A 248 13.56 0.83 -11.25
N SER A 249 13.70 0.81 -9.92
CA SER A 249 14.35 1.91 -9.19
C SER A 249 15.76 2.21 -9.71
N ALA A 250 16.52 1.18 -10.09
CA ALA A 250 17.86 1.32 -10.63
C ALA A 250 17.84 1.95 -12.03
N SER A 251 16.90 1.52 -12.89
CA SER A 251 16.76 2.07 -14.25
C SER A 251 16.31 3.53 -14.23
N ILE A 252 15.40 3.90 -13.31
CA ILE A 252 14.96 5.30 -13.15
C ILE A 252 16.13 6.17 -12.67
N GLU A 253 16.89 5.73 -11.68
CA GLU A 253 18.06 6.46 -11.18
C GLU A 253 19.13 6.62 -12.27
N ARG A 254 19.38 5.55 -13.03
CA ARG A 254 20.26 5.57 -14.20
C ARG A 254 19.76 6.56 -15.25
N GLY A 255 18.46 6.49 -15.58
CA GLY A 255 17.81 7.39 -16.54
C GLY A 255 17.96 8.87 -16.17
N LEU A 256 17.69 9.20 -14.89
CA LEU A 256 17.86 10.56 -14.37
C LEU A 256 19.31 11.07 -14.48
N LYS A 257 20.30 10.22 -14.17
CA LYS A 257 21.73 10.58 -14.18
C LYS A 257 22.30 10.68 -15.60
N GLU A 258 22.10 9.62 -16.40
CA GLU A 258 22.72 9.52 -17.74
C GLU A 258 22.11 10.49 -18.76
N SER A 259 20.80 10.72 -18.70
CA SER A 259 20.14 11.65 -19.59
C SER A 259 20.35 13.11 -19.21
N GLY A 260 20.66 13.37 -17.93
CA GLY A 260 20.65 14.71 -17.36
C GLY A 260 19.27 15.33 -17.38
N ALA A 261 18.25 14.53 -17.04
CA ALA A 261 16.84 14.95 -17.06
C ALA A 261 16.61 16.25 -16.29
N THR A 262 15.91 17.18 -16.94
CA THR A 262 15.52 18.48 -16.36
C THR A 262 14.04 18.53 -16.02
N ALA A 263 13.23 17.62 -16.60
CA ALA A 263 11.81 17.53 -16.39
C ALA A 263 11.38 16.08 -16.09
N LEU A 264 10.51 15.93 -15.11
CA LEU A 264 9.93 14.65 -14.68
C LEU A 264 8.44 14.82 -14.41
N VAL A 265 7.64 14.04 -15.14
CA VAL A 265 6.19 13.99 -14.97
C VAL A 265 5.83 12.66 -14.34
N GLY A 266 5.08 12.72 -13.24
CA GLY A 266 4.71 11.53 -12.47
C GLY A 266 3.30 11.60 -11.92
N VAL A 267 2.86 10.48 -11.38
CA VAL A 267 1.68 10.38 -10.53
C VAL A 267 2.10 10.46 -9.06
N PRO A 268 1.20 10.79 -8.11
CA PRO A 268 1.53 10.90 -6.68
C PRO A 268 2.30 9.71 -6.13
N ARG A 269 1.94 8.47 -6.50
CA ARG A 269 2.62 7.26 -6.05
C ARG A 269 4.12 7.22 -6.40
N LEU A 270 4.52 7.78 -7.52
CA LEU A 270 5.94 7.89 -7.87
C LEU A 270 6.68 8.79 -6.88
N TRP A 271 6.07 9.92 -6.53
CA TRP A 271 6.62 10.87 -5.57
C TRP A 271 6.67 10.29 -4.16
N TYR A 272 5.65 9.51 -3.75
CA TYR A 272 5.64 8.79 -2.47
C TYR A 272 6.77 7.76 -2.38
N LEU A 273 7.06 7.03 -3.47
CA LEU A 273 8.20 6.10 -3.51
C LEU A 273 9.53 6.82 -3.35
N PHE A 274 9.71 7.98 -4.00
CA PHE A 274 10.91 8.79 -3.83
C PHE A 274 11.01 9.36 -2.42
N HIS A 275 9.91 9.88 -1.88
CA HIS A 275 9.83 10.38 -0.51
C HIS A 275 10.23 9.30 0.48
N LYS A 276 9.59 8.14 0.41
CA LYS A 276 9.89 7.00 1.27
C LYS A 276 11.37 6.62 1.21
N LYS A 277 11.93 6.46 0.01
CA LYS A 277 13.36 6.10 -0.17
C LYS A 277 14.31 7.13 0.45
N ILE A 278 13.99 8.43 0.34
CA ILE A 278 14.79 9.49 0.94
C ILE A 278 14.72 9.43 2.46
N PHE A 279 13.51 9.37 3.04
CA PHE A 279 13.31 9.43 4.48
C PHE A 279 13.75 8.15 5.19
N ASP A 280 13.56 6.98 4.58
CA ASP A 280 14.09 5.70 5.10
C ASP A 280 15.62 5.72 5.17
N ALA A 281 16.28 6.24 4.14
CA ALA A 281 17.74 6.40 4.14
C ALA A 281 18.22 7.35 5.25
N VAL A 282 17.42 8.35 5.61
CA VAL A 282 17.70 9.26 6.73
C VAL A 282 17.42 8.59 8.08
N HIS A 283 16.36 7.83 8.20
CA HIS A 283 16.01 7.10 9.44
C HIS A 283 17.09 6.09 9.84
N GLY A 284 17.77 5.47 8.87
CA GLY A 284 18.93 4.59 9.12
C GLY A 284 20.21 5.29 9.59
N ARG A 285 20.21 6.65 9.70
CA ARG A 285 21.38 7.42 10.15
C ARG A 285 21.36 7.67 11.66
N PRO A 286 22.53 7.97 12.28
CA PRO A 286 22.62 8.35 13.70
C PRO A 286 21.68 9.53 14.05
N ALA A 287 21.25 9.58 15.30
CA ALA A 287 20.29 10.60 15.79
C ALA A 287 20.74 12.05 15.51
N SER A 288 22.04 12.34 15.63
CA SER A 288 22.58 13.67 15.33
C SER A 288 22.37 14.07 13.86
N MET A 289 22.56 13.14 12.92
CA MET A 289 22.33 13.40 11.50
C MET A 289 20.84 13.56 11.18
N ARG A 290 19.96 12.83 11.85
CA ARG A 290 18.51 12.98 11.71
C ARG A 290 18.04 14.36 12.20
N ILE A 291 18.58 14.82 13.34
CA ILE A 291 18.27 16.15 13.88
C ILE A 291 18.78 17.24 12.93
N LEU A 292 20.02 17.11 12.43
CA LEU A 292 20.58 18.06 11.46
C LEU A 292 19.75 18.10 10.16
N PHE A 293 19.33 16.95 9.65
CA PHE A 293 18.48 16.87 8.45
C PHE A 293 17.15 17.60 8.66
N ARG A 294 16.46 17.35 9.79
CA ARG A 294 15.22 18.04 10.14
C ARG A 294 15.41 19.55 10.29
N PHE A 295 16.50 19.96 10.91
CA PHE A 295 16.86 21.38 11.02
C PHE A 295 17.07 22.03 9.65
N MET A 296 17.81 21.38 8.74
CA MET A 296 18.02 21.87 7.38
C MET A 296 16.72 21.93 6.57
N LEU A 297 15.80 20.94 6.75
CA LEU A 297 14.48 20.96 6.13
C LEU A 297 13.67 22.18 6.60
N ALA A 298 13.60 22.40 7.92
CA ALA A 298 12.88 23.53 8.48
C ALA A 298 13.48 24.87 8.03
N LEU A 299 14.81 24.97 8.05
CA LEU A 299 15.54 26.18 7.62
C LEU A 299 15.27 26.50 6.15
N ASN A 300 15.40 25.51 5.26
CA ASN A 300 15.13 25.75 3.83
C ASN A 300 13.66 26.09 3.58
N GLY A 301 12.73 25.47 4.33
CA GLY A 301 11.32 25.83 4.29
C GLY A 301 11.10 27.30 4.63
N LEU A 302 11.64 27.76 5.76
CA LEU A 302 11.56 29.17 6.16
C LEU A 302 12.19 30.11 5.13
N LEU A 303 13.36 29.78 4.58
CA LEU A 303 14.03 30.58 3.56
C LEU A 303 13.18 30.71 2.30
N ARG A 304 12.53 29.63 1.88
CA ARG A 304 11.66 29.63 0.69
C ARG A 304 10.36 30.39 0.91
N ASP A 305 9.72 30.15 2.05
CA ASP A 305 8.38 30.69 2.33
C ASP A 305 8.42 32.18 2.65
N TRP A 306 9.49 32.68 3.30
CA TRP A 306 9.59 34.07 3.75
C TRP A 306 10.48 34.94 2.87
N LEU A 307 11.56 34.38 2.32
CA LEU A 307 12.56 35.13 1.57
C LEU A 307 12.59 34.76 0.08
N GLY A 308 11.82 33.75 -0.35
CA GLY A 308 11.86 33.24 -1.72
C GLY A 308 13.21 32.56 -2.08
N LEU A 309 14.08 32.30 -1.09
CA LEU A 309 15.41 31.74 -1.32
C LEU A 309 15.42 30.23 -1.18
N ASN A 310 15.82 29.53 -2.24
CA ASN A 310 15.91 28.07 -2.27
C ASN A 310 17.36 27.59 -2.07
N ALA A 311 17.73 27.25 -0.82
CA ALA A 311 19.03 26.66 -0.49
C ALA A 311 19.04 25.13 -0.56
N GLY A 312 17.95 24.49 -0.97
CA GLY A 312 17.79 23.03 -0.95
C GLY A 312 18.85 22.29 -1.77
N ARG A 313 19.23 22.81 -2.94
CA ARG A 313 20.32 22.24 -3.75
C ARG A 313 21.67 22.24 -3.05
N PHE A 314 21.89 23.15 -2.12
CA PHE A 314 23.10 23.21 -1.32
C PHE A 314 23.02 22.25 -0.13
N PHE A 315 21.95 22.33 0.67
CA PHE A 315 21.78 21.51 1.86
C PHE A 315 21.62 20.02 1.54
N PHE A 316 20.89 19.70 0.46
CA PHE A 316 20.53 18.34 0.08
C PHE A 316 21.18 17.89 -1.23
N LYS A 317 22.42 18.36 -1.46
CA LYS A 317 23.19 18.05 -2.69
C LYS A 317 23.22 16.55 -3.05
N PRO A 318 23.40 15.59 -2.11
CA PRO A 318 23.36 14.16 -2.44
C PRO A 318 21.99 13.72 -3.01
N ILE A 319 20.90 14.23 -2.44
CA ILE A 319 19.53 13.93 -2.91
C ILE A 319 19.33 14.51 -4.30
N HIS A 320 19.66 15.78 -4.53
CA HIS A 320 19.56 16.39 -5.85
C HIS A 320 20.41 15.65 -6.90
N ARG A 321 21.60 15.15 -6.52
CA ARG A 321 22.45 14.35 -7.41
C ARG A 321 21.81 13.00 -7.77
N SER A 322 21.06 12.36 -6.88
CA SER A 322 20.33 11.13 -7.21
C SER A 322 19.22 11.36 -8.22
N PHE A 323 18.68 12.59 -8.29
CA PHE A 323 17.77 13.06 -9.33
C PHE A 323 18.50 13.67 -10.56
N GLY A 324 19.76 13.30 -10.80
CA GLY A 324 20.55 13.79 -11.92
C GLY A 324 21.11 15.21 -11.76
N GLY A 325 20.80 15.91 -10.68
CA GLY A 325 21.31 17.24 -10.33
C GLY A 325 20.76 18.40 -11.17
N LYS A 326 20.03 18.12 -12.25
CA LYS A 326 19.50 19.10 -13.21
C LYS A 326 17.99 19.25 -13.19
N LEU A 327 17.27 18.45 -12.40
CA LEU A 327 15.82 18.47 -12.34
C LEU A 327 15.32 19.86 -11.96
N ARG A 328 14.57 20.50 -12.86
CA ARG A 328 13.97 21.83 -12.73
C ARG A 328 12.45 21.74 -12.64
N LEU A 329 11.85 20.98 -13.55
CA LEU A 329 10.42 20.81 -13.67
C LEU A 329 10.01 19.43 -13.14
N ALA A 330 9.26 19.43 -12.06
CA ALA A 330 8.62 18.24 -11.51
C ALA A 330 7.11 18.46 -11.54
N VAL A 331 6.35 17.50 -12.03
CA VAL A 331 4.89 17.61 -12.17
C VAL A 331 4.23 16.39 -11.59
N SER A 332 3.18 16.59 -10.79
CA SER A 332 2.29 15.54 -10.29
C SER A 332 0.88 15.75 -10.79
N GLY A 333 0.22 14.71 -11.26
CA GLY A 333 -1.15 14.78 -11.73
C GLY A 333 -1.82 13.40 -11.79
N GLY A 334 -3.10 13.40 -12.15
CA GLY A 334 -3.88 12.17 -12.33
C GLY A 334 -4.52 11.59 -11.05
N ALA A 335 -4.10 12.01 -9.86
CA ALA A 335 -4.72 11.71 -8.56
C ALA A 335 -4.38 12.81 -7.55
N SER A 336 -5.05 12.82 -6.40
CA SER A 336 -4.73 13.75 -5.30
C SER A 336 -3.31 13.52 -4.80
N PHE A 337 -2.63 14.60 -4.43
CA PHE A 337 -1.25 14.57 -3.97
C PHE A 337 -1.17 15.08 -2.53
N ASP A 338 -0.69 14.24 -1.64
CA ASP A 338 -0.58 14.54 -0.22
C ASP A 338 0.21 15.82 0.05
N GLU A 339 -0.36 16.70 0.88
CA GLU A 339 0.22 18.00 1.17
C GLU A 339 1.52 17.91 1.97
N GLU A 340 1.66 16.94 2.88
CA GLU A 340 2.87 16.79 3.70
C GLU A 340 4.04 16.33 2.83
N VAL A 341 3.79 15.36 1.94
CA VAL A 341 4.79 14.91 0.99
C VAL A 341 5.19 16.04 0.03
N ALA A 342 4.22 16.79 -0.49
CA ALA A 342 4.48 17.96 -1.32
C ALA A 342 5.30 19.02 -0.58
N ARG A 343 4.99 19.29 0.68
CA ARG A 343 5.68 20.22 1.58
C ARG A 343 7.11 19.76 1.88
N ASP A 344 7.32 18.48 2.08
CA ASP A 344 8.66 17.92 2.29
C ASP A 344 9.53 18.04 1.04
N PHE A 345 9.00 17.76 -0.16
CA PHE A 345 9.72 18.03 -1.40
C PHE A 345 10.02 19.53 -1.57
N HIS A 346 9.08 20.40 -1.22
CA HIS A 346 9.31 21.83 -1.21
C HIS A 346 10.48 22.18 -0.28
N ARG A 347 10.50 21.67 0.95
CA ARG A 347 11.59 21.87 1.92
C ARG A 347 12.91 21.25 1.46
N LEU A 348 12.90 20.16 0.73
CA LEU A 348 14.08 19.56 0.09
C LEU A 348 14.62 20.43 -1.08
N GLY A 349 13.86 21.43 -1.54
CA GLY A 349 14.26 22.33 -2.60
C GLY A 349 13.72 21.98 -3.97
N PHE A 350 12.83 20.98 -4.08
CA PHE A 350 12.12 20.70 -5.32
C PHE A 350 10.83 21.54 -5.40
N THR A 351 10.45 21.93 -6.61
CA THR A 351 9.14 22.51 -6.89
C THR A 351 8.35 21.51 -7.71
N ILE A 352 7.35 20.91 -7.09
CA ILE A 352 6.44 19.98 -7.76
C ILE A 352 5.19 20.76 -8.11
N LEU A 353 4.96 20.96 -9.41
CA LEU A 353 3.73 21.52 -9.93
C LEU A 353 2.63 20.46 -9.95
N GLN A 354 1.39 20.87 -9.73
CA GLN A 354 0.23 20.02 -9.82
C GLN A 354 -0.64 20.43 -10.99
N GLY A 355 -1.21 19.43 -11.67
CA GLY A 355 -2.17 19.65 -12.75
C GLY A 355 -3.39 18.76 -12.54
N TYR A 356 -4.56 19.29 -12.89
CA TYR A 356 -5.81 18.58 -12.89
C TYR A 356 -6.49 18.63 -14.24
N GLY A 357 -7.02 17.50 -14.64
CA GLY A 357 -7.82 17.34 -15.84
C GLY A 357 -8.13 15.87 -16.09
N LEU A 358 -8.80 15.63 -17.17
CA LEU A 358 -9.32 14.34 -17.59
C LEU A 358 -8.90 14.07 -19.06
N THR A 359 -9.08 12.85 -19.53
CA THR A 359 -8.90 12.54 -20.96
C THR A 359 -9.82 13.43 -21.81
N GLU A 360 -11.03 13.66 -21.31
CA GLU A 360 -12.08 14.52 -21.90
C GLU A 360 -11.69 16.01 -21.99
N THR A 361 -10.69 16.43 -21.24
CA THR A 361 -10.11 17.79 -21.28
C THR A 361 -8.70 17.78 -21.88
N SER A 362 -8.39 16.82 -22.75
CA SER A 362 -7.07 16.63 -23.39
C SER A 362 -5.91 16.40 -22.40
N GLY A 363 -6.21 16.31 -21.11
CA GLY A 363 -5.28 15.95 -20.04
C GLY A 363 -5.12 16.97 -18.93
N ALA A 364 -5.16 18.28 -19.18
CA ALA A 364 -5.15 19.31 -18.16
C ALA A 364 -6.20 20.41 -18.39
N ALA A 365 -6.83 20.86 -17.34
CA ALA A 365 -7.70 22.03 -17.31
C ALA A 365 -7.17 23.13 -16.38
N THR A 366 -6.48 22.73 -15.32
CA THR A 366 -5.81 23.63 -14.36
C THR A 366 -4.40 23.16 -14.09
N VAL A 367 -3.48 24.08 -13.81
CA VAL A 367 -2.07 23.80 -13.47
C VAL A 367 -1.59 24.82 -12.46
N THR A 368 -0.80 24.42 -11.45
CA THR A 368 -0.08 25.35 -10.58
C THR A 368 1.07 26.01 -11.33
N ARG A 369 1.41 27.24 -10.97
CA ARG A 369 2.48 28.04 -11.59
C ARG A 369 3.71 28.07 -10.70
N PHE A 370 4.91 28.24 -11.27
CA PHE A 370 6.14 28.32 -10.47
C PHE A 370 6.10 29.47 -9.46
N GLU A 371 5.54 30.60 -9.87
CA GLU A 371 5.45 31.82 -9.09
C GLU A 371 4.33 31.79 -8.04
N ASP A 372 3.33 30.94 -8.24
CA ASP A 372 2.14 30.82 -7.38
C ASP A 372 1.76 29.33 -7.23
N ASN A 373 2.70 28.55 -6.69
CA ASN A 373 2.50 27.13 -6.44
C ASN A 373 1.93 26.91 -5.02
N ARG A 374 0.63 26.86 -4.89
CA ARG A 374 -0.04 26.57 -3.61
C ARG A 374 -0.14 25.08 -3.41
N ILE A 375 0.57 24.60 -2.41
CA ILE A 375 0.54 23.18 -2.02
C ILE A 375 -0.89 22.79 -1.62
N GLY A 376 -1.36 21.62 -2.10
CA GLY A 376 -2.72 21.12 -1.90
C GLY A 376 -3.69 21.54 -3.00
N SER A 377 -3.39 22.62 -3.77
CA SER A 377 -4.22 23.01 -4.90
C SER A 377 -3.74 22.34 -6.20
N VAL A 378 -4.65 22.24 -7.17
CA VAL A 378 -4.34 21.84 -8.54
C VAL A 378 -4.17 23.04 -9.49
N GLY A 379 -3.98 24.22 -8.92
CA GLY A 379 -3.68 25.48 -9.63
C GLY A 379 -4.88 26.25 -10.11
N THR A 380 -4.62 27.13 -11.06
CA THR A 380 -5.61 27.98 -11.69
C THR A 380 -5.96 27.47 -13.09
N PRO A 381 -7.16 27.79 -13.62
CA PRO A 381 -7.50 27.44 -14.99
C PRO A 381 -6.46 27.88 -16.01
N LEU A 382 -6.23 27.03 -17.02
CA LEU A 382 -5.42 27.38 -18.18
C LEU A 382 -6.05 28.55 -18.96
N ASN A 383 -5.26 29.34 -19.62
CA ASN A 383 -5.76 30.50 -20.39
C ASN A 383 -6.79 30.05 -21.43
N GLY A 384 -7.97 30.68 -21.42
CA GLY A 384 -9.08 30.30 -22.29
C GLY A 384 -9.84 29.03 -21.90
N VAL A 385 -9.52 28.46 -20.75
CA VAL A 385 -10.31 27.41 -20.09
C VAL A 385 -11.10 28.03 -18.96
N GLU A 386 -12.40 27.81 -18.96
CA GLU A 386 -13.31 28.25 -17.91
C GLU A 386 -13.65 27.06 -17.01
N VAL A 387 -13.48 27.27 -15.71
CA VAL A 387 -13.83 26.27 -14.68
C VAL A 387 -14.82 26.91 -13.72
N ARG A 388 -15.92 26.21 -13.46
CA ARG A 388 -16.96 26.62 -12.51
C ARG A 388 -17.25 25.51 -11.50
N ILE A 389 -17.76 25.91 -10.34
CA ILE A 389 -18.29 24.97 -9.36
C ILE A 389 -19.82 25.01 -9.46
N ASP A 390 -20.43 23.87 -9.75
CA ASP A 390 -21.87 23.69 -9.88
C ASP A 390 -22.48 23.38 -8.51
N GLU A 391 -23.56 24.06 -8.16
CA GLU A 391 -24.33 23.86 -6.92
C GLU A 391 -23.42 23.75 -5.66
N PRO A 392 -22.60 24.78 -5.36
CA PRO A 392 -21.71 24.74 -4.22
C PRO A 392 -22.46 24.65 -2.89
N ASP A 393 -22.00 23.82 -1.98
CA ASP A 393 -22.50 23.74 -0.61
C ASP A 393 -22.00 24.92 0.27
N ALA A 394 -22.25 24.85 1.60
CA ALA A 394 -21.84 25.89 2.55
C ALA A 394 -20.31 26.11 2.63
N ASP A 395 -19.53 25.07 2.28
CA ASP A 395 -18.07 25.10 2.24
C ASP A 395 -17.53 25.46 0.85
N GLY A 396 -18.41 25.76 -0.09
CA GLY A 396 -18.11 26.11 -1.48
C GLY A 396 -17.77 24.90 -2.35
N ILE A 397 -18.05 23.69 -1.90
CA ILE A 397 -17.76 22.43 -2.59
C ILE A 397 -18.95 22.07 -3.51
N GLY A 398 -18.64 21.83 -4.78
CA GLY A 398 -19.61 21.39 -5.77
C GLY A 398 -18.94 20.70 -6.95
N GLU A 399 -19.73 20.28 -7.95
CA GLU A 399 -19.20 19.62 -9.13
C GLU A 399 -18.37 20.57 -9.98
N VAL A 400 -17.18 20.15 -10.38
CA VAL A 400 -16.28 20.93 -11.25
C VAL A 400 -16.77 20.83 -12.69
N LEU A 401 -17.15 21.96 -13.27
CA LEU A 401 -17.57 22.11 -14.65
C LEU A 401 -16.45 22.78 -15.47
N ILE A 402 -16.18 22.26 -16.68
CA ILE A 402 -15.05 22.72 -17.50
C ILE A 402 -15.54 23.06 -18.91
N ARG A 403 -15.12 24.22 -19.44
CA ARG A 403 -15.37 24.64 -20.82
C ARG A 403 -14.12 25.27 -21.42
N GLY A 404 -13.83 24.99 -22.68
CA GLY A 404 -12.69 25.61 -23.36
C GLY A 404 -12.17 24.79 -24.55
N PRO A 405 -11.16 25.26 -25.21
CA PRO A 405 -10.63 24.64 -26.44
C PRO A 405 -9.95 23.28 -26.21
N VAL A 406 -9.65 22.95 -24.96
CA VAL A 406 -9.05 21.66 -24.56
C VAL A 406 -10.11 20.56 -24.35
N VAL A 407 -11.39 20.93 -24.26
CA VAL A 407 -12.49 19.99 -23.97
C VAL A 407 -12.92 19.28 -25.24
N MET A 408 -13.12 17.98 -25.17
CA MET A 408 -13.68 17.19 -26.28
C MET A 408 -15.05 17.69 -26.72
N SER A 409 -15.47 17.37 -27.96
CA SER A 409 -16.81 17.70 -28.45
C SER A 409 -17.92 16.75 -27.96
N GLY A 410 -17.56 15.65 -27.33
CA GLY A 410 -18.43 14.60 -26.80
C GLY A 410 -17.86 13.21 -27.03
N TYR A 411 -18.39 12.21 -26.35
CA TYR A 411 -17.98 10.80 -26.52
C TYR A 411 -18.36 10.27 -27.89
N TYR A 412 -17.44 9.54 -28.50
CA TYR A 412 -17.62 8.99 -29.83
C TYR A 412 -18.78 8.00 -29.88
N GLN A 413 -19.69 8.18 -30.83
CA GLN A 413 -20.88 7.35 -31.04
C GLN A 413 -21.74 7.06 -29.78
N SER A 414 -21.77 8.01 -28.82
CA SER A 414 -22.48 7.83 -27.53
C SER A 414 -23.40 9.00 -27.20
N PRO A 415 -24.53 9.22 -27.96
CA PRO A 415 -25.37 10.39 -27.77
C PRO A 415 -26.04 10.50 -26.39
N GLU A 416 -26.34 9.39 -25.73
CA GLU A 416 -26.90 9.37 -24.37
C GLU A 416 -25.87 9.83 -23.36
N ALA A 417 -24.64 9.29 -23.41
CA ALA A 417 -23.57 9.74 -22.54
C ALA A 417 -23.23 11.22 -22.73
N ASN A 418 -23.39 11.74 -23.97
CA ASN A 418 -23.14 13.14 -24.26
C ASN A 418 -24.20 14.07 -23.64
N ARG A 419 -25.46 13.68 -23.60
CA ARG A 419 -26.51 14.43 -22.91
C ARG A 419 -26.27 14.58 -21.42
N GLU A 420 -25.70 13.56 -20.79
CA GLU A 420 -25.34 13.58 -19.38
C GLU A 420 -24.05 14.34 -19.10
N ALA A 421 -23.09 14.26 -20.02
CA ALA A 421 -21.74 14.79 -19.85
C ALA A 421 -21.65 16.32 -20.01
N PHE A 422 -22.62 16.95 -20.67
CA PHE A 422 -22.59 18.39 -20.92
C PHE A 422 -23.81 19.10 -20.35
N THR A 423 -23.61 20.32 -19.85
CA THR A 423 -24.69 21.22 -19.48
C THR A 423 -25.28 21.89 -20.76
N THR A 424 -26.45 22.50 -20.64
CA THR A 424 -27.08 23.30 -21.71
C THR A 424 -26.19 24.48 -22.14
N GLU A 425 -25.32 24.98 -21.26
CA GLU A 425 -24.38 26.07 -21.54
C GLU A 425 -23.04 25.55 -22.18
N GLY A 426 -22.92 24.25 -22.43
CA GLY A 426 -21.75 23.65 -23.06
C GLY A 426 -20.56 23.40 -22.10
N PHE A 427 -20.77 23.37 -20.79
CA PHE A 427 -19.78 22.92 -19.83
C PHE A 427 -19.76 21.40 -19.75
N PHE A 428 -18.58 20.83 -19.75
CA PHE A 428 -18.37 19.42 -19.47
C PHE A 428 -18.45 19.17 -17.96
N ARG A 429 -19.24 18.18 -17.54
CA ARG A 429 -19.37 17.69 -16.15
C ARG A 429 -18.26 16.72 -15.85
N SER A 430 -17.31 17.12 -15.02
CA SER A 430 -16.14 16.28 -14.69
C SER A 430 -16.49 15.07 -13.82
N GLY A 431 -17.55 15.15 -13.04
CA GLY A 431 -17.88 14.22 -11.96
C GLY A 431 -16.94 14.30 -10.76
N ASP A 432 -16.03 15.27 -10.75
CA ASP A 432 -15.17 15.57 -9.61
C ASP A 432 -15.78 16.71 -8.78
N LEU A 433 -15.56 16.68 -7.47
CA LEU A 433 -15.95 17.73 -6.54
C LEU A 433 -14.75 18.60 -6.21
N GLY A 434 -14.98 19.90 -6.15
CA GLY A 434 -13.91 20.84 -5.84
C GLY A 434 -14.45 22.20 -5.34
N ARG A 435 -13.51 23.04 -4.94
CA ARG A 435 -13.77 24.41 -4.53
C ARG A 435 -12.65 25.33 -4.94
N PHE A 436 -12.94 26.61 -5.09
CA PHE A 436 -11.93 27.65 -5.26
C PHE A 436 -11.57 28.32 -3.92
N ASP A 437 -10.31 28.67 -3.77
CA ASP A 437 -9.92 29.62 -2.74
C ASP A 437 -10.13 31.09 -3.22
N LYS A 438 -9.88 32.06 -2.33
CA LYS A 438 -9.99 33.49 -2.64
C LYS A 438 -9.00 33.95 -3.72
N GLY A 439 -7.96 33.18 -4.00
CA GLY A 439 -6.97 33.44 -5.03
C GLY A 439 -7.30 32.82 -6.38
N GLY A 440 -8.42 32.11 -6.51
CA GLY A 440 -8.81 31.42 -7.73
C GLY A 440 -8.09 30.08 -7.97
N HIS A 441 -7.48 29.50 -6.94
CA HIS A 441 -6.88 28.17 -7.01
C HIS A 441 -7.93 27.10 -6.74
N LEU A 442 -7.97 26.12 -7.61
CA LEU A 442 -8.87 24.98 -7.50
C LEU A 442 -8.29 23.92 -6.54
N TYR A 443 -9.12 23.42 -5.64
CA TYR A 443 -8.87 22.27 -4.78
C TYR A 443 -9.85 21.16 -5.13
N ILE A 444 -9.37 20.00 -5.49
CA ILE A 444 -10.20 18.82 -5.73
C ILE A 444 -10.35 18.09 -4.41
N VAL A 445 -11.60 17.80 -4.05
CA VAL A 445 -11.97 17.18 -2.76
C VAL A 445 -12.27 15.68 -2.93
N GLY A 446 -12.75 15.27 -4.12
CA GLY A 446 -13.03 13.86 -4.40
C GLY A 446 -13.92 13.66 -5.59
N ARG A 447 -14.41 12.44 -5.78
CA ARG A 447 -15.35 12.07 -6.83
C ARG A 447 -16.78 12.15 -6.34
N LYS A 448 -17.69 12.75 -7.10
CA LYS A 448 -19.12 12.86 -6.78
C LYS A 448 -19.78 11.50 -6.52
N LYS A 449 -19.38 10.47 -7.26
CA LYS A 449 -19.89 9.11 -7.14
C LYS A 449 -19.28 8.31 -5.97
N ASP A 450 -18.12 8.73 -5.48
CA ASP A 450 -17.40 8.03 -4.42
C ASP A 450 -17.69 8.61 -3.03
N VAL A 451 -18.45 9.72 -2.95
CA VAL A 451 -18.83 10.35 -1.69
C VAL A 451 -19.72 9.41 -0.88
N ILE A 452 -19.30 9.14 0.34
CA ILE A 452 -20.04 8.31 1.30
C ILE A 452 -20.98 9.20 2.10
N LYS A 453 -22.29 8.90 2.05
CA LYS A 453 -23.33 9.67 2.75
C LYS A 453 -23.66 8.99 4.07
N LEU A 454 -23.20 9.56 5.17
CA LEU A 454 -23.45 9.04 6.49
C LEU A 454 -24.91 9.28 6.95
N PRO A 455 -25.42 8.50 7.93
CA PRO A 455 -26.74 8.70 8.55
C PRO A 455 -26.92 10.10 9.12
N SER A 456 -25.85 10.73 9.55
CA SER A 456 -25.83 12.10 10.08
C SER A 456 -26.04 13.19 9.01
N GLY A 457 -26.15 12.81 7.74
CA GLY A 457 -26.21 13.74 6.60
C GLY A 457 -24.88 14.34 6.19
N LYS A 458 -23.77 13.96 6.87
CA LYS A 458 -22.41 14.40 6.49
C LYS A 458 -21.88 13.61 5.31
N ASN A 459 -21.20 14.30 4.42
CA ASN A 459 -20.45 13.70 3.34
C ASN A 459 -19.05 13.35 3.84
N VAL A 460 -18.57 12.14 3.52
CA VAL A 460 -17.20 11.73 3.72
C VAL A 460 -16.57 11.48 2.35
N TYR A 461 -15.41 12.08 2.15
CA TYR A 461 -14.59 11.90 0.97
C TYR A 461 -13.58 10.79 1.26
N PRO A 462 -13.69 9.61 0.63
CA PRO A 462 -12.85 8.46 0.96
C PRO A 462 -11.35 8.74 0.80
N GLU A 463 -10.99 9.51 -0.22
CA GLU A 463 -9.60 9.83 -0.53
C GLU A 463 -8.89 10.59 0.61
N ASP A 464 -9.60 11.49 1.30
CA ASP A 464 -9.05 12.23 2.45
C ASP A 464 -8.78 11.30 3.63
N VAL A 465 -9.70 10.36 3.87
CA VAL A 465 -9.59 9.37 4.95
C VAL A 465 -8.48 8.37 4.64
N GLU A 466 -8.41 7.91 3.38
CA GLU A 466 -7.35 7.01 2.90
C GLU A 466 -5.97 7.64 3.04
N ALA A 467 -5.81 8.88 2.60
CA ALA A 467 -4.55 9.61 2.73
C ALA A 467 -4.06 9.66 4.18
N HIS A 468 -4.97 9.82 5.15
CA HIS A 468 -4.59 9.79 6.57
C HIS A 468 -4.08 8.42 7.01
N TYR A 469 -4.72 7.32 6.62
CA TYR A 469 -4.28 5.97 6.99
C TYR A 469 -3.03 5.50 6.22
N GLU A 470 -2.80 6.00 5.01
CA GLU A 470 -1.59 5.70 4.22
C GLU A 470 -0.29 6.22 4.87
N HIS A 471 -0.36 7.16 5.81
CA HIS A 471 0.80 7.62 6.60
C HIS A 471 1.36 6.52 7.52
N SER A 472 0.59 5.47 7.80
CA SER A 472 1.06 4.38 8.65
C SER A 472 2.10 3.52 7.93
N PRO A 473 3.27 3.24 8.55
CA PRO A 473 4.23 2.30 8.00
C PRO A 473 3.69 0.86 7.93
N PHE A 474 2.62 0.55 8.66
CA PHE A 474 1.96 -0.76 8.67
C PHE A 474 1.04 -0.97 7.48
N VAL A 475 0.67 0.10 6.76
CA VAL A 475 -0.25 0.07 5.64
C VAL A 475 0.53 0.15 4.32
N SER A 476 0.27 -0.79 3.42
CA SER A 476 0.75 -0.74 2.04
C SER A 476 -0.25 -0.06 1.13
N GLU A 477 -1.53 -0.40 1.30
CA GLU A 477 -2.65 0.17 0.54
C GLU A 477 -3.90 0.19 1.42
N VAL A 478 -4.75 1.20 1.23
CA VAL A 478 -6.05 1.29 1.90
C VAL A 478 -7.10 1.80 0.93
N CYS A 479 -8.32 1.30 1.06
CA CYS A 479 -9.50 1.78 0.35
C CYS A 479 -10.66 1.90 1.34
N VAL A 480 -11.26 3.07 1.43
CA VAL A 480 -12.41 3.34 2.28
C VAL A 480 -13.68 3.27 1.44
N LEU A 481 -14.62 2.46 1.88
CA LEU A 481 -15.89 2.20 1.21
C LEU A 481 -17.06 2.58 2.11
N GLY A 482 -18.14 3.08 1.50
CA GLY A 482 -19.43 3.15 2.14
C GLY A 482 -20.13 1.79 2.10
N VAL A 483 -20.50 1.27 3.25
CA VAL A 483 -21.23 0.01 3.38
C VAL A 483 -22.59 0.31 3.99
N ARG A 484 -23.64 -0.31 3.46
CA ARG A 484 -24.98 -0.16 4.04
C ARG A 484 -24.97 -0.55 5.51
N ASP A 485 -25.49 0.33 6.34
CA ASP A 485 -25.66 0.07 7.75
C ASP A 485 -27.01 -0.58 7.99
N GLU A 486 -27.06 -1.92 8.06
CA GLU A 486 -28.29 -2.67 8.29
C GLU A 486 -28.90 -2.42 9.68
N ALA A 487 -28.09 -1.95 10.63
CA ALA A 487 -28.55 -1.58 11.97
C ALA A 487 -29.17 -0.17 12.03
N SER A 488 -29.00 0.63 10.98
CA SER A 488 -29.53 2.00 10.94
C SER A 488 -31.02 2.05 10.61
N GLN A 489 -31.76 2.87 11.35
CA GLN A 489 -33.18 3.15 11.08
C GLN A 489 -33.39 3.98 9.79
N PHE A 490 -32.34 4.52 9.20
CA PHE A 490 -32.39 5.33 7.98
C PHE A 490 -32.08 4.48 6.75
N ARG A 491 -33.07 4.32 5.86
CA ARG A 491 -32.86 3.63 4.58
C ARG A 491 -31.77 4.30 3.76
N GLY A 492 -30.72 3.53 3.40
CA GLY A 492 -29.61 3.99 2.58
C GLY A 492 -28.48 4.69 3.36
N ALA A 493 -28.50 4.62 4.69
CA ALA A 493 -27.37 5.05 5.52
C ALA A 493 -26.16 4.15 5.30
N GLU A 494 -25.00 4.78 5.15
CA GLU A 494 -23.72 4.09 4.96
C GLU A 494 -22.84 4.27 6.19
N LYS A 495 -22.04 3.24 6.50
CA LYS A 495 -20.94 3.32 7.46
C LYS A 495 -19.60 3.12 6.75
N LEU A 496 -18.54 3.64 7.32
CA LEU A 496 -17.21 3.52 6.75
C LEU A 496 -16.63 2.11 7.01
N CYS A 497 -16.13 1.51 5.95
CA CYS A 497 -15.37 0.26 6.00
C CYS A 497 -14.04 0.44 5.27
N GLY A 498 -12.93 0.09 5.92
CA GLY A 498 -11.60 0.14 5.33
C GLY A 498 -11.14 -1.23 4.84
N VAL A 499 -10.84 -1.37 3.55
CA VAL A 499 -10.12 -2.54 3.02
C VAL A 499 -8.64 -2.22 2.98
N VAL A 500 -7.84 -2.96 3.74
CA VAL A 500 -6.43 -2.63 4.00
C VAL A 500 -5.52 -3.76 3.57
N VAL A 501 -4.46 -3.42 2.85
CA VAL A 501 -3.34 -4.32 2.57
C VAL A 501 -2.19 -3.98 3.50
N PRO A 502 -1.80 -4.87 4.42
CA PRO A 502 -0.68 -4.65 5.32
C PRO A 502 0.65 -4.52 4.57
N ASN A 503 1.56 -3.76 5.15
CA ASN A 503 2.94 -3.67 4.67
C ASN A 503 3.75 -4.84 5.25
N PHE A 504 3.66 -6.00 4.62
CA PHE A 504 4.33 -7.22 5.07
C PHE A 504 5.85 -7.09 5.15
N GLU A 505 6.46 -6.29 4.28
CA GLU A 505 7.90 -6.03 4.32
C GLU A 505 8.29 -5.29 5.60
N TYR A 506 7.52 -4.26 5.96
CA TYR A 506 7.72 -3.54 7.20
C TYR A 506 7.49 -4.44 8.42
N LEU A 507 6.42 -5.23 8.44
CA LEU A 507 6.12 -6.18 9.51
C LEU A 507 7.24 -7.20 9.71
N LYS A 508 7.79 -7.76 8.63
CA LYS A 508 8.96 -8.65 8.66
C LYS A 508 10.20 -7.96 9.25
N THR A 509 10.51 -6.73 8.81
CA THR A 509 11.68 -5.99 9.30
C THR A 509 11.57 -5.61 10.78
N GLN A 510 10.35 -5.44 11.28
CA GLN A 510 10.08 -5.16 12.69
C GLN A 510 9.89 -6.43 13.53
N HIS A 511 10.01 -7.61 12.92
CA HIS A 511 9.79 -8.91 13.56
C HIS A 511 8.42 -9.01 14.26
N ILE A 512 7.37 -8.55 13.58
CA ILE A 512 6.00 -8.59 14.09
C ILE A 512 5.32 -9.87 13.61
N GLY A 513 5.02 -10.77 14.53
CA GLY A 513 4.41 -12.08 14.23
C GLY A 513 2.88 -12.08 14.16
N ASN A 514 2.21 -11.03 14.67
CA ASN A 514 0.75 -10.87 14.68
C ASN A 514 0.36 -9.63 13.87
N ALA A 515 0.33 -9.79 12.55
CA ALA A 515 0.14 -8.69 11.62
C ALA A 515 -1.25 -8.05 11.77
N ARG A 516 -2.30 -8.89 11.90
CA ARG A 516 -3.70 -8.43 11.98
C ARG A 516 -3.92 -7.52 13.18
N GLU A 517 -3.50 -7.96 14.35
CA GLU A 517 -3.70 -7.22 15.60
C GLU A 517 -2.96 -5.88 15.59
N TRP A 518 -1.71 -5.87 15.09
CA TRP A 518 -0.90 -4.65 15.01
C TRP A 518 -1.42 -3.65 13.98
N VAL A 519 -1.85 -4.12 12.82
CA VAL A 519 -2.38 -3.26 11.76
C VAL A 519 -3.71 -2.64 12.21
N VAL A 520 -4.65 -3.45 12.71
CA VAL A 520 -5.95 -2.94 13.20
C VAL A 520 -5.75 -1.96 14.33
N TRP A 521 -4.89 -2.29 15.30
CA TRP A 521 -4.55 -1.39 16.39
C TRP A 521 -3.99 -0.04 15.91
N GLU A 522 -3.07 -0.05 14.94
CA GLU A 522 -2.48 1.19 14.40
C GLU A 522 -3.55 2.03 13.68
N LEU A 523 -4.40 1.39 12.89
CA LEU A 523 -5.49 2.05 12.19
C LEU A 523 -6.51 2.68 13.14
N GLU A 524 -6.90 1.98 14.19
CA GLU A 524 -7.79 2.54 15.24
C GLU A 524 -7.14 3.72 15.95
N ASN A 525 -5.83 3.65 16.20
CA ASN A 525 -5.09 4.74 16.85
C ASN A 525 -4.99 5.98 15.95
N LEU A 526 -4.70 5.80 14.67
CA LEU A 526 -4.73 6.88 13.68
C LEU A 526 -6.14 7.46 13.50
N GLY A 527 -7.14 6.60 13.50
CA GLY A 527 -8.54 7.03 13.41
C GLY A 527 -8.96 8.01 14.50
N ARG A 528 -8.31 8.00 15.68
CA ARG A 528 -8.60 8.97 16.77
C ARG A 528 -8.15 10.38 16.45
N GLU A 529 -7.24 10.55 15.51
CA GLU A 529 -6.80 11.88 15.05
C GLU A 529 -7.81 12.50 14.07
N LEU A 530 -8.68 11.67 13.48
CA LEU A 530 -9.75 12.11 12.60
C LEU A 530 -11.00 12.53 13.38
N PRO A 531 -11.80 13.47 12.82
CA PRO A 531 -13.14 13.74 13.31
C PRO A 531 -13.97 12.45 13.40
N GLU A 532 -14.85 12.34 14.39
CA GLU A 532 -15.61 11.13 14.68
C GLU A 532 -16.34 10.55 13.45
N TYR A 533 -16.92 11.41 12.61
CA TYR A 533 -17.65 11.00 11.40
C TYR A 533 -16.77 10.49 10.26
N GLN A 534 -15.45 10.70 10.33
CA GLN A 534 -14.46 10.19 9.36
C GLN A 534 -13.71 8.96 9.87
N ARG A 535 -13.97 8.53 11.10
CA ARG A 535 -13.32 7.35 11.68
C ARG A 535 -13.84 6.08 11.05
N VAL A 536 -12.93 5.24 10.62
CA VAL A 536 -13.24 3.90 10.17
C VAL A 536 -13.19 2.96 11.37
N HIS A 537 -14.28 2.25 11.61
CA HIS A 537 -14.39 1.30 12.73
C HIS A 537 -14.39 -0.17 12.28
N ASP A 538 -14.56 -0.39 10.98
CA ASP A 538 -14.63 -1.72 10.39
C ASP A 538 -13.51 -1.87 9.36
N PHE A 539 -12.56 -2.78 9.64
CA PHE A 539 -11.40 -3.01 8.79
C PHE A 539 -11.38 -4.46 8.29
N VAL A 540 -11.29 -4.61 6.99
CA VAL A 540 -11.06 -5.88 6.32
C VAL A 540 -9.62 -5.92 5.83
N LEU A 541 -8.82 -6.83 6.38
CA LEU A 541 -7.45 -7.02 5.93
C LEU A 541 -7.43 -7.96 4.73
N ARG A 542 -6.56 -7.65 3.78
CA ARG A 542 -6.35 -8.42 2.56
C ARG A 542 -4.85 -8.62 2.33
N ALA A 543 -4.45 -9.84 1.95
CA ALA A 543 -3.05 -10.12 1.63
C ALA A 543 -2.67 -9.67 0.21
N GLU A 544 -3.61 -9.75 -0.73
CA GLU A 544 -3.38 -9.36 -2.12
C GLU A 544 -3.52 -7.83 -2.31
N PRO A 545 -2.76 -7.24 -3.26
CA PRO A 545 -2.91 -5.83 -3.62
C PRO A 545 -4.35 -5.49 -4.03
N LEU A 546 -4.76 -4.24 -3.81
CA LEU A 546 -6.09 -3.77 -4.20
C LEU A 546 -6.23 -3.76 -5.73
N PRO A 547 -7.40 -4.15 -6.28
CA PRO A 547 -7.64 -4.13 -7.71
C PRO A 547 -7.56 -2.68 -8.23
N ARG A 548 -6.78 -2.51 -9.31
CA ARG A 548 -6.50 -1.18 -9.86
C ARG A 548 -6.82 -1.12 -11.34
N THR A 549 -7.15 0.08 -11.79
CA THR A 549 -7.18 0.41 -13.21
C THR A 549 -5.76 0.44 -13.76
N THR A 550 -5.63 0.50 -15.07
CA THR A 550 -4.36 0.67 -15.79
C THR A 550 -3.67 2.00 -15.43
N THR A 551 -4.44 3.02 -15.02
CA THR A 551 -3.93 4.26 -14.41
C THR A 551 -3.56 4.11 -12.94
N ARG A 552 -3.59 2.89 -12.39
CA ARG A 552 -3.33 2.53 -11.00
C ARG A 552 -4.32 3.12 -9.98
N LYS A 553 -5.49 3.61 -10.41
CA LYS A 553 -6.58 4.01 -9.51
C LYS A 553 -7.26 2.77 -8.95
N ILE A 554 -7.65 2.81 -7.67
CA ILE A 554 -8.36 1.70 -7.02
C ILE A 554 -9.75 1.55 -7.66
N LYS A 555 -10.12 0.32 -7.99
CA LYS A 555 -11.45 -0.02 -8.50
C LYS A 555 -12.42 -0.23 -7.33
N ARG A 556 -12.90 0.88 -6.72
CA ARG A 556 -13.79 0.85 -5.55
C ARG A 556 -15.05 0.00 -5.77
N PHE A 557 -15.65 0.11 -6.95
CA PHE A 557 -16.86 -0.65 -7.28
C PHE A 557 -16.62 -2.17 -7.23
N GLU A 558 -15.48 -2.64 -7.73
CA GLU A 558 -15.10 -4.04 -7.71
C GLU A 558 -14.87 -4.53 -6.27
N LEU A 559 -14.20 -3.72 -5.44
CA LEU A 559 -14.00 -4.00 -4.02
C LEU A 559 -15.32 -4.01 -3.26
N GLY A 560 -16.21 -3.05 -3.52
CA GLY A 560 -17.53 -2.99 -2.89
C GLY A 560 -18.39 -4.23 -3.18
N SER A 561 -18.36 -4.73 -4.43
CA SER A 561 -19.08 -5.96 -4.79
C SER A 561 -18.49 -7.23 -4.20
N GLN A 562 -17.19 -7.21 -3.86
CA GLN A 562 -16.47 -8.33 -3.27
C GLN A 562 -16.42 -8.29 -1.73
N LEU A 563 -16.90 -7.23 -1.11
CA LEU A 563 -16.68 -6.96 0.32
C LEU A 563 -17.24 -8.05 1.24
N GLU A 564 -18.43 -8.57 0.94
CA GLU A 564 -19.04 -9.67 1.70
C GLU A 564 -18.21 -10.94 1.58
N ALA A 565 -17.77 -11.25 0.35
CA ALA A 565 -16.87 -12.38 0.11
C ALA A 565 -15.51 -12.18 0.80
N LEU A 566 -14.99 -10.96 0.86
CA LEU A 566 -13.75 -10.63 1.57
C LEU A 566 -13.92 -10.77 3.10
N ARG A 567 -15.07 -10.39 3.64
CA ARG A 567 -15.40 -10.60 5.06
C ARG A 567 -15.51 -12.08 5.42
N GLU A 568 -16.15 -12.87 4.57
CA GLU A 568 -16.23 -14.32 4.73
C GLU A 568 -14.87 -14.98 4.59
N GLN A 569 -14.00 -14.47 3.72
CA GLN A 569 -12.63 -14.95 3.55
C GLN A 569 -11.76 -14.63 4.77
N ALA A 570 -11.88 -13.44 5.34
CA ALA A 570 -11.17 -13.05 6.55
C ALA A 570 -11.53 -13.89 7.79
N GLY A 571 -12.64 -14.64 7.72
CA GLY A 571 -13.08 -15.55 8.79
C GLY A 571 -12.99 -17.06 8.45
N ASN A 572 -13.01 -17.45 7.17
CA ASN A 572 -13.27 -18.83 6.76
C ASN A 572 -12.35 -19.42 5.67
N GLY A 573 -11.23 -18.77 5.33
CA GLY A 573 -10.22 -19.35 4.42
C GLY A 573 -10.70 -19.63 2.98
N ARG A 574 -11.69 -18.90 2.45
CA ARG A 574 -12.19 -19.08 1.08
C ARG A 574 -11.40 -18.22 0.11
N GLY A 575 -10.31 -18.76 -0.44
CA GLY A 575 -9.53 -18.12 -1.51
C GLY A 575 -10.27 -18.05 -2.84
N SER A 576 -9.97 -17.03 -3.65
CA SER A 576 -10.42 -16.89 -5.05
C SER A 576 -10.00 -18.08 -5.88
N LYS A 577 -10.89 -18.59 -6.75
CA LYS A 577 -10.59 -19.63 -7.76
C LYS A 577 -9.65 -19.07 -8.83
N ALA A 578 -8.35 -19.05 -8.58
CA ALA A 578 -7.35 -18.81 -9.61
C ALA A 578 -6.72 -20.14 -10.02
N VAL A 579 -6.56 -20.35 -11.29
CA VAL A 579 -5.87 -21.53 -11.84
C VAL A 579 -4.42 -21.49 -11.35
N LEU A 580 -4.01 -22.53 -10.61
CA LEU A 580 -2.63 -22.68 -10.13
C LEU A 580 -1.68 -22.80 -11.32
N SER A 581 -0.53 -22.15 -11.23
CA SER A 581 0.56 -22.38 -12.19
C SER A 581 1.09 -23.81 -12.04
N GLN A 582 1.71 -24.37 -13.10
CA GLN A 582 2.34 -25.69 -13.02
C GLN A 582 3.37 -25.78 -11.88
N THR A 583 4.08 -24.70 -11.62
CA THR A 583 5.07 -24.60 -10.54
C THR A 583 4.40 -24.64 -9.16
N ASP A 584 3.28 -23.94 -8.98
CA ASP A 584 2.53 -23.94 -7.73
C ASP A 584 1.89 -25.30 -7.45
N GLN A 585 1.37 -25.95 -8.50
CA GLN A 585 0.82 -27.29 -8.38
C GLN A 585 1.90 -28.29 -7.96
N ALA A 586 3.07 -28.28 -8.59
CA ALA A 586 4.19 -29.13 -8.21
C ALA A 586 4.67 -28.87 -6.77
N LEU A 587 4.67 -27.61 -6.33
CA LEU A 587 5.01 -27.24 -4.96
C LEU A 587 4.03 -27.85 -3.96
N MET A 588 2.74 -27.74 -4.20
CA MET A 588 1.69 -28.26 -3.31
C MET A 588 1.60 -29.78 -3.30
N GLU A 589 1.96 -30.44 -4.42
CA GLU A 589 2.04 -31.92 -4.54
C GLU A 589 3.30 -32.51 -3.91
N SER A 590 4.28 -31.67 -3.50
CA SER A 590 5.49 -32.14 -2.80
C SER A 590 5.15 -32.82 -1.45
N PRO A 591 6.04 -33.62 -0.86
CA PRO A 591 5.83 -34.19 0.47
C PRO A 591 5.54 -33.12 1.54
N ALA A 592 6.28 -32.00 1.49
CA ALA A 592 6.05 -30.87 2.39
C ALA A 592 4.71 -30.17 2.10
N GLY A 593 4.33 -30.04 0.83
CA GLY A 593 3.03 -29.47 0.44
C GLY A 593 1.87 -30.30 0.99
N ARG A 594 1.92 -31.63 0.83
CA ARG A 594 0.89 -32.54 1.37
C ARG A 594 0.82 -32.49 2.91
N ALA A 595 1.96 -32.46 3.59
CA ALA A 595 2.01 -32.35 5.06
C ALA A 595 1.42 -31.01 5.53
N THR A 596 1.79 -29.90 4.89
CA THR A 596 1.23 -28.58 5.19
C THR A 596 -0.27 -28.50 4.95
N VAL A 597 -0.75 -29.04 3.83
CA VAL A 597 -2.20 -29.11 3.56
C VAL A 597 -2.94 -29.94 4.61
N ALA A 598 -2.37 -31.06 5.04
CA ALA A 598 -2.97 -31.89 6.07
C ALA A 598 -3.05 -31.17 7.43
N ALA A 599 -1.97 -30.51 7.84
CA ALA A 599 -1.94 -29.70 9.06
C ALA A 599 -2.96 -28.56 9.04
N LEU A 600 -3.03 -27.82 7.94
CA LEU A 600 -3.98 -26.71 7.79
C LEU A 600 -5.45 -27.16 7.79
N LYS A 601 -5.77 -28.32 7.19
CA LYS A 601 -7.12 -28.90 7.21
C LYS A 601 -7.58 -29.36 8.60
N GLN A 602 -6.65 -29.66 9.48
CA GLN A 602 -6.99 -29.99 10.87
C GLN A 602 -7.33 -28.74 11.69
N LEU A 603 -6.65 -27.62 11.41
CA LEU A 603 -6.79 -26.37 12.15
C LEU A 603 -7.93 -25.48 11.66
N VAL A 604 -8.20 -25.49 10.36
CA VAL A 604 -9.23 -24.64 9.75
C VAL A 604 -10.38 -25.51 9.25
N ARG A 605 -11.56 -25.39 9.90
CA ARG A 605 -12.78 -26.09 9.49
C ARG A 605 -13.29 -25.55 8.14
N ASP A 606 -13.80 -26.40 7.27
CA ASP A 606 -14.38 -26.07 5.95
C ASP A 606 -13.42 -25.51 4.88
N LEU A 607 -12.12 -25.74 5.01
CA LEU A 607 -11.12 -25.32 4.04
C LEU A 607 -11.23 -26.16 2.77
N LYS A 608 -11.77 -25.56 1.67
CA LYS A 608 -12.02 -26.28 0.41
C LYS A 608 -10.79 -26.36 -0.49
N GLU A 609 -10.01 -25.30 -0.58
CA GLU A 609 -8.87 -25.24 -1.49
C GLU A 609 -7.76 -24.39 -0.84
N ILE A 610 -6.54 -24.93 -0.83
CA ILE A 610 -5.36 -24.26 -0.26
C ILE A 610 -4.43 -23.91 -1.41
N GLN A 611 -4.03 -22.63 -1.49
CA GLN A 611 -3.12 -22.12 -2.50
C GLN A 611 -1.81 -21.63 -1.87
N PRO A 612 -0.65 -21.74 -2.55
CA PRO A 612 0.65 -21.32 -2.02
C PRO A 612 0.70 -19.86 -1.57
N ARG A 613 -0.03 -18.98 -2.27
CA ARG A 613 -0.05 -17.54 -2.00
C ARG A 613 -0.88 -17.12 -0.80
N MET A 614 -1.73 -18.02 -0.25
CA MET A 614 -2.58 -17.70 0.90
C MET A 614 -1.73 -17.34 2.10
N ASN A 615 -2.07 -16.22 2.73
CA ASN A 615 -1.46 -15.79 3.97
C ASN A 615 -2.03 -16.58 5.14
N LEU A 616 -1.15 -17.12 6.00
CA LEU A 616 -1.54 -17.99 7.12
C LEU A 616 -2.46 -17.27 8.11
N GLU A 617 -2.25 -15.99 8.36
CA GLU A 617 -2.99 -15.22 9.34
C GLU A 617 -4.23 -14.52 8.73
N ILE A 618 -4.06 -13.85 7.58
CA ILE A 618 -5.11 -13.01 6.99
C ILE A 618 -6.12 -13.84 6.22
N ASP A 619 -5.65 -14.76 5.36
CA ASP A 619 -6.51 -15.54 4.48
C ASP A 619 -7.01 -16.81 5.16
N LEU A 620 -6.20 -17.45 6.00
CA LEU A 620 -6.54 -18.69 6.71
C LEU A 620 -6.99 -18.47 8.16
N GLY A 621 -6.87 -17.25 8.69
CA GLY A 621 -7.33 -16.90 10.02
C GLY A 621 -6.52 -17.52 11.16
N LEU A 622 -5.30 -18.02 10.90
CA LEU A 622 -4.47 -18.63 11.93
C LEU A 622 -3.91 -17.56 12.86
N ASP A 623 -4.26 -17.62 14.12
CA ASP A 623 -3.59 -16.83 15.16
C ASP A 623 -2.18 -17.38 15.45
N SER A 624 -1.44 -16.73 16.35
CA SER A 624 -0.08 -17.15 16.70
C SER A 624 -0.01 -18.59 17.23
N LEU A 625 -1.04 -19.04 17.89
CA LEU A 625 -1.15 -20.40 18.45
C LEU A 625 -1.37 -21.42 17.34
N ALA A 626 -2.39 -21.24 16.51
CA ALA A 626 -2.71 -22.13 15.39
C ALA A 626 -1.56 -22.18 14.37
N ARG A 627 -0.82 -21.07 14.16
CA ARG A 627 0.40 -21.08 13.35
C ARG A 627 1.47 -21.98 13.96
N ALA A 628 1.71 -21.88 15.26
CA ALA A 628 2.67 -22.72 15.95
C ALA A 628 2.28 -24.21 15.87
N GLU A 629 1.03 -24.53 16.04
CA GLU A 629 0.48 -25.87 15.88
C GLU A 629 0.66 -26.41 14.47
N CYS A 630 0.40 -25.58 13.44
CA CYS A 630 0.63 -25.92 12.05
C CYS A 630 2.10 -26.29 11.81
N PHE A 631 3.04 -25.46 12.29
CA PHE A 631 4.47 -25.70 12.11
C PHE A 631 4.93 -27.00 12.77
N VAL A 632 4.53 -27.25 14.02
CA VAL A 632 4.85 -28.50 14.73
C VAL A 632 4.24 -29.73 14.04
N SER A 633 3.01 -29.62 13.55
CA SER A 633 2.39 -30.70 12.79
C SER A 633 3.14 -31.02 11.51
N VAL A 634 3.65 -30.01 10.81
CA VAL A 634 4.51 -30.19 9.62
C VAL A 634 5.85 -30.81 10.00
N GLU A 635 6.50 -30.35 11.08
CA GLU A 635 7.74 -30.91 11.61
C GLU A 635 7.62 -32.40 11.91
N GLN A 636 6.59 -32.76 12.69
CA GLN A 636 6.30 -34.13 13.08
C GLN A 636 5.99 -35.01 11.87
N SER A 637 5.18 -34.53 10.93
CA SER A 637 4.80 -35.28 9.74
C SER A 637 5.96 -35.57 8.81
N LEU A 638 6.97 -34.70 8.78
CA LEU A 638 8.13 -34.80 7.89
C LEU A 638 9.41 -35.28 8.61
N GLY A 639 9.40 -35.35 9.95
CA GLY A 639 10.58 -35.67 10.74
C GLY A 639 11.70 -34.63 10.61
N ILE A 640 11.35 -33.36 10.47
CA ILE A 640 12.29 -32.24 10.31
C ILE A 640 12.19 -31.29 11.50
N GLU A 641 13.19 -30.42 11.66
CA GLU A 641 13.21 -29.35 12.62
C GLU A 641 13.22 -28.00 11.89
N LEU A 642 12.23 -27.15 12.17
CA LEU A 642 12.13 -25.78 11.66
C LEU A 642 12.67 -24.82 12.72
N LYS A 643 13.70 -24.05 12.39
CA LYS A 643 14.29 -23.12 13.36
C LYS A 643 13.33 -21.95 13.62
N PRO A 644 13.17 -21.53 14.88
CA PRO A 644 12.27 -20.42 15.24
C PRO A 644 12.50 -19.13 14.46
N GLU A 645 13.75 -18.81 14.13
CA GLU A 645 14.16 -17.64 13.36
C GLU A 645 13.69 -17.70 11.89
N GLU A 646 13.61 -18.89 11.32
CA GLU A 646 13.14 -19.12 9.94
C GLU A 646 11.62 -19.05 9.87
N VAL A 647 10.96 -19.66 10.86
CA VAL A 647 9.50 -19.74 10.95
C VAL A 647 8.85 -18.37 11.20
N SER A 648 9.54 -17.49 11.95
CA SER A 648 9.06 -16.13 12.22
C SER A 648 8.84 -15.28 10.96
N ASN A 649 9.53 -15.61 9.87
CA ASN A 649 9.44 -14.89 8.61
C ASN A 649 8.46 -15.52 7.60
N VAL A 650 7.86 -16.65 7.93
CA VAL A 650 6.90 -17.36 7.07
C VAL A 650 5.52 -16.72 7.21
N LEU A 651 5.01 -16.15 6.14
CA LEU A 651 3.70 -15.51 6.10
C LEU A 651 2.69 -16.28 5.24
N THR A 652 3.16 -17.03 4.23
CA THR A 652 2.29 -17.73 3.28
C THR A 652 2.46 -19.24 3.34
N VAL A 653 1.45 -19.95 2.85
CA VAL A 653 1.50 -21.41 2.71
C VAL A 653 2.70 -21.84 1.85
N GLY A 654 2.94 -21.14 0.74
CA GLY A 654 4.06 -21.45 -0.18
C GLY A 654 5.42 -21.26 0.47
N GLU A 655 5.61 -20.22 1.28
CA GLU A 655 6.84 -20.00 2.06
C GLU A 655 7.08 -21.14 3.06
N LEU A 656 6.02 -21.63 3.74
CA LEU A 656 6.10 -22.77 4.65
C LEU A 656 6.51 -24.05 3.91
N VAL A 657 5.86 -24.34 2.78
CA VAL A 657 6.16 -25.51 1.96
C VAL A 657 7.61 -25.47 1.43
N GLN A 658 8.07 -24.31 0.96
CA GLN A 658 9.45 -24.12 0.48
C GLN A 658 10.46 -24.33 1.61
N LEU A 659 10.22 -23.77 2.78
CA LEU A 659 11.07 -23.94 3.96
C LEU A 659 11.15 -25.42 4.36
N ALA A 660 10.02 -26.09 4.45
CA ALA A 660 9.96 -27.51 4.80
C ALA A 660 10.63 -28.40 3.75
N ASN A 661 10.44 -28.14 2.45
CA ASN A 661 11.12 -28.86 1.37
C ASN A 661 12.66 -28.69 1.42
N ALA A 662 13.14 -27.49 1.73
CA ALA A 662 14.57 -27.23 1.89
C ALA A 662 15.18 -28.06 3.04
N ARG A 663 14.42 -28.29 4.10
CA ARG A 663 14.83 -29.12 5.24
C ARG A 663 14.78 -30.62 4.94
N VAL A 664 13.73 -31.09 4.27
CA VAL A 664 13.62 -32.48 3.84
C VAL A 664 14.79 -32.87 2.91
N SER A 665 15.20 -31.99 2.02
CA SER A 665 16.30 -32.25 1.06
C SER A 665 17.69 -32.37 1.71
N GLY A 666 17.82 -31.88 2.96
CA GLY A 666 19.09 -31.88 3.71
C GLY A 666 19.28 -33.06 4.69
N GLN A 667 18.30 -33.96 4.84
CA GLN A 667 18.37 -35.09 5.79
C GLN A 667 18.19 -36.47 5.10
N PRO A 668 18.88 -37.52 5.58
CA PRO A 668 18.60 -38.88 5.11
C PRO A 668 17.18 -39.32 5.57
N PRO A 669 16.46 -40.11 4.77
CA PRO A 669 15.11 -40.52 5.11
C PRO A 669 15.09 -41.36 6.38
N SER A 670 14.70 -40.81 7.49
CA SER A 670 14.36 -41.52 8.70
C SER A 670 12.94 -42.08 8.62
N ALA A 671 12.73 -43.24 9.20
CA ALA A 671 11.52 -44.03 9.13
C ALA A 671 10.23 -43.21 9.40
N ARG A 672 9.23 -43.45 8.55
CA ARG A 672 7.87 -42.94 8.63
C ARG A 672 7.33 -42.85 10.06
N ALA A 673 7.23 -41.64 10.61
CA ALA A 673 6.34 -41.37 11.73
C ALA A 673 4.92 -41.24 11.16
N ALA A 674 4.03 -42.07 11.62
CA ALA A 674 2.58 -41.88 11.38
C ALA A 674 2.16 -40.55 11.98
N ALA A 675 1.25 -39.82 11.31
CA ALA A 675 0.71 -38.57 11.80
C ALA A 675 0.17 -38.73 13.22
N ALA A 676 0.96 -38.31 14.21
CA ALA A 676 0.53 -38.22 15.58
C ALA A 676 -0.31 -36.95 15.72
N ALA A 677 -1.45 -37.06 16.40
CA ALA A 677 -2.26 -35.87 16.73
C ALA A 677 -1.42 -34.93 17.62
N PHE A 678 -1.53 -33.62 17.35
CA PHE A 678 -0.86 -32.61 18.16
C PHE A 678 -1.52 -32.53 19.55
N TYR A 679 -0.73 -32.63 20.62
CA TYR A 679 -1.18 -32.44 22.01
C TYR A 679 -0.23 -31.49 22.73
N TRP A 680 -0.76 -30.42 23.35
CA TRP A 680 0.01 -29.47 24.14
C TRP A 680 0.79 -30.15 25.26
N ARG A 681 0.24 -31.21 25.87
CA ARG A 681 0.91 -32.02 26.88
C ARG A 681 2.28 -32.48 26.44
N ASP A 682 2.39 -32.96 25.20
CA ASP A 682 3.64 -33.50 24.65
C ASP A 682 4.64 -32.37 24.34
N VAL A 683 4.15 -31.24 23.83
CA VAL A 683 4.97 -30.02 23.54
C VAL A 683 5.56 -29.46 24.83
N LEU A 684 4.77 -29.42 25.88
CA LEU A 684 5.18 -28.91 27.19
C LEU A 684 6.07 -29.93 27.97
N ALA A 685 6.05 -31.22 27.61
CA ALA A 685 6.85 -32.28 28.28
C ALA A 685 8.35 -32.24 27.94
N ALA A 686 8.78 -31.46 26.92
CA ALA A 686 10.17 -31.32 26.48
C ALA A 686 11.09 -30.89 27.64
N THR A 687 12.31 -31.44 27.66
CA THR A 687 13.26 -31.32 28.78
C THR A 687 13.96 -29.94 28.81
N PRO A 688 14.40 -29.45 30.01
CA PRO A 688 15.03 -28.14 30.17
C PRO A 688 16.41 -28.02 29.50
N GLU A 689 17.02 -29.11 29.06
CA GLU A 689 18.39 -29.13 28.48
C GLU A 689 18.54 -28.24 27.21
N GLU A 690 17.42 -27.97 26.56
CA GLU A 690 17.38 -27.12 25.36
C GLU A 690 17.13 -25.62 25.67
N LEU A 691 16.95 -25.23 26.94
CA LEU A 691 16.57 -23.89 27.38
C LEU A 691 17.56 -23.32 28.39
N PRO A 692 18.76 -22.87 27.97
CA PRO A 692 19.78 -22.34 28.88
C PRO A 692 19.32 -21.14 29.73
N GLU A 693 18.29 -20.43 29.27
CA GLU A 693 17.68 -19.32 30.00
C GLU A 693 16.91 -19.79 31.26
N VAL A 694 16.30 -20.98 31.19
CA VAL A 694 15.57 -21.57 32.31
C VAL A 694 16.54 -22.08 33.40
N ASP A 695 17.68 -22.62 33.01
CA ASP A 695 18.70 -23.09 33.98
C ASP A 695 19.21 -21.93 34.86
N GLN A 696 19.38 -20.73 34.29
CA GLN A 696 19.71 -19.52 35.03
C GLN A 696 18.60 -19.06 35.99
N LEU A 697 17.34 -19.29 35.62
CA LEU A 697 16.16 -18.97 36.44
C LEU A 697 16.10 -19.82 37.69
N LEU A 698 16.49 -21.09 37.57
CA LEU A 698 16.40 -22.06 38.66
C LEU A 698 17.46 -21.89 39.73
N ARG A 699 18.56 -21.18 39.44
CA ARG A 699 19.65 -20.96 40.43
C ARG A 699 19.23 -19.97 41.52
N PRO A 700 19.40 -20.30 42.80
CA PRO A 700 19.08 -19.41 43.89
C PRO A 700 19.94 -18.13 43.85
N LYS A 701 19.31 -16.97 43.96
CA LYS A 701 19.99 -15.65 43.92
C LYS A 701 19.60 -14.80 45.12
N PRO A 702 19.91 -15.23 46.36
CA PRO A 702 19.36 -14.56 47.56
C PRO A 702 19.74 -13.08 47.69
N GLY A 703 20.95 -12.71 47.32
CA GLY A 703 21.40 -11.31 47.32
C GLY A 703 20.65 -10.43 46.34
N LEU A 704 20.36 -10.95 45.14
CA LEU A 704 19.59 -10.25 44.13
C LEU A 704 18.12 -10.08 44.50
N VAL A 705 17.53 -11.12 45.15
CA VAL A 705 16.16 -11.07 45.67
C VAL A 705 16.02 -9.96 46.71
N LEU A 706 16.99 -9.86 47.61
CA LEU A 706 17.02 -8.79 48.63
C LEU A 706 17.12 -7.39 47.99
N LEU A 707 18.00 -7.22 46.99
CA LEU A 707 18.15 -5.94 46.26
C LEU A 707 16.85 -5.59 45.54
N ALA A 708 16.25 -6.54 44.82
CA ALA A 708 14.98 -6.37 44.13
C ALA A 708 13.87 -6.00 45.12
N GLN A 709 13.82 -6.65 46.29
CA GLN A 709 12.85 -6.33 47.35
C GLN A 709 13.01 -4.90 47.88
N VAL A 710 14.24 -4.42 48.11
CA VAL A 710 14.49 -3.04 48.54
C VAL A 710 14.02 -2.06 47.44
N ALA A 711 14.40 -2.29 46.17
CA ALA A 711 13.99 -1.46 45.06
C ALA A 711 12.45 -1.42 44.87
N LEU A 712 11.79 -2.59 44.93
CA LEU A 712 10.34 -2.69 44.83
C LEU A 712 9.63 -2.04 46.00
N THR A 713 10.22 -2.11 47.21
CA THR A 713 9.68 -1.41 48.38
C THR A 713 9.74 0.13 48.19
N VAL A 714 10.82 0.65 47.64
CA VAL A 714 10.94 2.08 47.30
C VAL A 714 9.87 2.44 46.25
N ILE A 715 9.70 1.60 45.20
CA ILE A 715 8.67 1.81 44.18
C ILE A 715 7.28 1.79 44.82
N TYR A 716 7.00 0.84 45.70
CA TYR A 716 5.72 0.75 46.43
C TYR A 716 5.43 2.03 47.23
N LEU A 717 6.40 2.52 48.02
CA LEU A 717 6.25 3.74 48.81
C LEU A 717 6.06 4.97 47.92
N ALA A 718 6.84 5.07 46.84
CA ALA A 718 6.68 6.12 45.84
C ALA A 718 5.30 6.05 45.17
N ALA A 719 4.83 4.87 44.79
CA ALA A 719 3.52 4.67 44.18
C ALA A 719 2.38 5.02 45.15
N ARG A 720 2.52 4.72 46.46
CA ARG A 720 1.54 5.14 47.48
C ARG A 720 1.49 6.67 47.62
N LEU A 721 2.64 7.31 47.54
CA LEU A 721 2.72 8.77 47.70
C LEU A 721 2.26 9.51 46.44
N LEU A 722 2.78 9.12 45.26
CA LEU A 722 2.57 9.85 44.02
C LEU A 722 1.28 9.45 43.31
N PHE A 723 0.92 8.14 43.34
CA PHE A 723 -0.21 7.60 42.61
C PHE A 723 -1.34 7.11 43.51
N ARG A 724 -1.25 7.36 44.82
CA ARG A 724 -2.26 6.91 45.83
C ARG A 724 -2.60 5.42 45.61
N LEU A 725 -1.56 4.58 45.49
CA LEU A 725 -1.71 3.14 45.21
C LEU A 725 -2.57 2.47 46.31
N GLU A 726 -3.64 1.82 45.89
CA GLU A 726 -4.49 0.98 46.72
C GLU A 726 -4.34 -0.48 46.31
N VAL A 727 -4.24 -1.38 47.26
CA VAL A 727 -4.07 -2.83 47.05
C VAL A 727 -5.12 -3.59 47.82
N LYS A 728 -5.88 -4.47 47.14
CA LYS A 728 -6.91 -5.36 47.73
C LYS A 728 -6.59 -6.82 47.42
N GLY A 729 -7.03 -7.75 48.26
CA GLY A 729 -6.95 -9.19 48.06
C GLY A 729 -5.54 -9.80 48.09
N ARG A 730 -4.55 -9.08 48.63
CA ARG A 730 -3.15 -9.53 48.71
C ARG A 730 -2.96 -10.81 49.49
N GLU A 731 -3.82 -11.11 50.45
CA GLU A 731 -3.85 -12.29 51.33
C GLU A 731 -3.91 -13.59 50.52
N VAL A 732 -4.60 -13.63 49.40
CA VAL A 732 -4.67 -14.79 48.49
C VAL A 732 -3.28 -15.31 48.13
N LEU A 733 -2.31 -14.41 47.87
CA LEU A 733 -0.95 -14.77 47.51
C LEU A 733 -0.13 -15.37 48.67
N THR A 734 -0.58 -15.17 49.93
CA THR A 734 0.09 -15.73 51.13
C THR A 734 -0.47 -17.09 51.51
N GLU A 735 -1.72 -17.37 51.14
CA GLU A 735 -2.42 -18.60 51.41
C GLU A 735 -2.16 -19.70 50.37
N LEU A 736 -1.83 -19.29 49.13
CA LEU A 736 -1.61 -20.23 48.05
C LEU A 736 -0.16 -20.72 47.98
N GLU A 737 -0.01 -22.06 47.89
CA GLU A 737 1.31 -22.71 47.73
C GLU A 737 1.73 -22.77 46.25
N PRO A 738 3.00 -22.40 45.88
CA PRO A 738 3.51 -22.58 44.52
C PRO A 738 3.55 -24.06 44.11
N PRO A 739 3.41 -24.37 42.81
CA PRO A 739 3.36 -23.45 41.67
C PRO A 739 1.94 -22.96 41.31
N TYR A 740 1.82 -21.75 40.79
CA TYR A 740 0.59 -21.19 40.25
C TYR A 740 0.89 -20.06 39.25
N LEU A 741 -0.14 -19.63 38.51
CA LEU A 741 -0.03 -18.52 37.58
C LEU A 741 -0.64 -17.22 38.16
N ILE A 742 -0.04 -16.08 37.87
CA ILE A 742 -0.58 -14.75 38.15
C ILE A 742 -0.85 -14.06 36.83
N CYS A 743 -2.10 -13.65 36.59
CA CYS A 743 -2.54 -13.11 35.32
C CYS A 743 -3.11 -11.68 35.49
N PRO A 744 -2.27 -10.62 35.41
CA PRO A 744 -2.74 -9.25 35.41
C PRO A 744 -3.16 -8.79 34.00
N ASN A 745 -4.11 -7.81 33.92
CA ASN A 745 -4.32 -7.05 32.70
C ASN A 745 -3.17 -6.07 32.45
N HIS A 746 -2.98 -5.59 31.22
CA HIS A 746 -1.80 -4.80 30.83
C HIS A 746 -2.17 -3.44 30.25
N GLN A 747 -1.89 -2.35 30.96
CA GLN A 747 -2.26 -0.99 30.60
C GLN A 747 -1.06 -0.07 30.29
N SER A 748 0.11 -0.29 30.92
CA SER A 748 1.22 0.64 30.89
C SER A 748 2.59 -0.03 31.03
N TYR A 749 3.65 0.66 30.66
CA TYR A 749 5.03 0.24 30.98
C TYR A 749 5.31 0.11 32.48
N LEU A 750 4.49 0.76 33.31
CA LEU A 750 4.64 0.74 34.78
C LEU A 750 4.06 -0.52 35.41
N ASP A 751 3.17 -1.24 34.73
CA ASP A 751 2.43 -2.35 35.30
C ASP A 751 3.30 -3.42 35.96
N PRO A 752 4.36 -3.95 35.29
CA PRO A 752 5.19 -4.98 35.92
C PRO A 752 5.84 -4.49 37.22
N PHE A 753 6.28 -3.25 37.27
CA PHE A 753 6.93 -2.68 38.46
C PHE A 753 5.92 -2.44 39.57
N LEU A 754 4.76 -1.90 39.26
CA LEU A 754 3.73 -1.60 40.24
C LEU A 754 3.13 -2.88 40.81
N VAL A 755 2.78 -3.86 39.96
CA VAL A 755 2.23 -5.15 40.41
C VAL A 755 3.26 -5.91 41.24
N CYS A 756 4.52 -6.03 40.76
CA CYS A 756 5.58 -6.71 41.51
C CYS A 756 5.88 -6.01 42.86
N SER A 757 5.73 -4.68 42.94
CA SER A 757 5.92 -3.96 44.23
C SER A 757 4.91 -4.32 45.29
N THR A 758 3.76 -4.90 44.90
CA THR A 758 2.72 -5.34 45.84
C THR A 758 2.90 -6.76 46.33
N TYR A 759 3.81 -7.54 45.74
CA TYR A 759 3.96 -8.98 46.09
C TYR A 759 4.61 -9.21 47.43
N PRO A 760 4.16 -10.23 48.19
CA PRO A 760 4.86 -10.70 49.38
C PRO A 760 6.26 -11.24 49.05
N ARG A 761 7.17 -11.17 50.02
CA ARG A 761 8.56 -11.64 49.86
C ARG A 761 8.64 -13.09 49.35
N ARG A 762 7.75 -13.97 49.83
CA ARG A 762 7.66 -15.39 49.42
C ARG A 762 7.38 -15.51 47.89
N VAL A 763 6.52 -14.66 47.35
CA VAL A 763 6.19 -14.61 45.91
C VAL A 763 7.38 -14.09 45.15
N LEU A 764 7.98 -12.95 45.57
CA LEU A 764 9.14 -12.35 44.91
C LEU A 764 10.35 -13.29 44.81
N SER A 765 10.54 -14.20 45.79
CA SER A 765 11.64 -15.16 45.71
C SER A 765 11.39 -16.32 44.74
N ASN A 766 10.16 -16.54 44.35
CA ASN A 766 9.76 -17.67 43.48
C ASN A 766 9.17 -17.26 42.14
N ILE A 767 8.98 -15.96 41.88
CA ILE A 767 8.33 -15.50 40.65
C ILE A 767 9.30 -15.39 39.50
N PHE A 768 8.79 -15.63 38.30
CA PHE A 768 9.45 -15.34 37.03
C PHE A 768 8.43 -14.84 36.01
N HIS A 769 8.94 -14.23 34.95
CA HIS A 769 8.18 -13.67 33.88
C HIS A 769 8.69 -14.18 32.52
N VAL A 770 7.83 -14.29 31.54
CA VAL A 770 8.21 -14.45 30.13
C VAL A 770 7.85 -13.17 29.40
N GLY A 771 8.81 -12.54 28.72
CA GLY A 771 8.61 -11.24 28.12
C GLY A 771 9.42 -11.03 26.85
N ALA A 772 8.93 -10.11 25.98
CA ALA A 772 9.50 -9.85 24.67
C ALA A 772 10.96 -9.44 24.72
N SER A 773 11.81 -10.17 24.02
CA SER A 773 13.28 -9.99 23.99
C SER A 773 13.69 -8.62 23.45
N MET A 774 12.86 -7.98 22.62
CA MET A 774 13.12 -6.66 22.04
C MET A 774 13.36 -5.53 23.06
N TYR A 775 12.85 -5.69 24.30
CA TYR A 775 13.06 -4.72 25.38
C TYR A 775 14.39 -4.90 26.11
N PHE A 776 15.09 -6.01 25.89
CA PHE A 776 16.30 -6.41 26.63
C PHE A 776 17.56 -6.47 25.75
N THR A 777 17.61 -5.66 24.70
CA THR A 777 18.66 -5.68 23.65
C THR A 777 20.00 -5.11 24.08
N ASN A 778 20.05 -4.27 25.13
CA ASN A 778 21.32 -3.72 25.62
C ASN A 778 21.76 -4.40 26.92
N ALA A 779 23.06 -4.33 27.24
CA ALA A 779 23.66 -5.01 28.37
C ALA A 779 23.02 -4.63 29.74
N ALA A 780 22.62 -3.36 29.91
CA ALA A 780 21.98 -2.89 31.13
C ALA A 780 20.57 -3.49 31.30
N MET A 781 19.79 -3.53 30.21
CA MET A 781 18.45 -4.12 30.22
C MET A 781 18.50 -5.65 30.35
N ALA A 782 19.51 -6.30 29.75
CA ALA A 782 19.73 -7.74 29.95
C ALA A 782 20.09 -8.07 31.42
N GLN A 783 20.84 -7.21 32.12
CA GLN A 783 21.07 -7.36 33.54
C GLN A 783 19.80 -7.11 34.35
N LEU A 784 19.00 -6.14 33.98
CA LEU A 784 17.70 -5.87 34.61
C LEU A 784 16.76 -7.07 34.46
N ALA A 785 16.68 -7.66 33.28
CA ALA A 785 15.89 -8.89 33.04
C ALA A 785 16.30 -10.02 33.99
N ARG A 786 17.61 -10.23 34.17
CA ARG A 786 18.14 -11.22 35.13
C ARG A 786 17.80 -10.88 36.59
N LEU A 787 17.76 -9.60 36.93
CA LEU A 787 17.46 -9.14 38.29
C LEU A 787 16.00 -9.42 38.66
N ILE A 788 15.09 -9.23 37.73
CA ILE A 788 13.63 -9.42 37.93
C ILE A 788 13.13 -10.79 37.40
N ASN A 789 14.04 -11.72 37.16
CA ASN A 789 13.75 -13.08 36.68
C ASN A 789 12.85 -13.09 35.42
N VAL A 790 13.13 -12.24 34.43
CA VAL A 790 12.48 -12.27 33.11
C VAL A 790 13.25 -13.22 32.21
N VAL A 791 12.54 -14.17 31.61
CA VAL A 791 13.00 -14.99 30.49
C VAL A 791 12.75 -14.18 29.20
N PRO A 792 13.78 -13.71 28.50
CA PRO A 792 13.63 -12.81 27.37
C PRO A 792 13.32 -13.61 26.09
N ILE A 793 12.12 -14.15 25.99
CA ILE A 793 11.60 -14.88 24.84
C ILE A 793 10.40 -14.09 24.33
N ASP A 794 10.36 -13.82 23.03
CA ASP A 794 9.24 -13.15 22.40
C ASP A 794 8.09 -14.14 22.19
N PRO A 795 6.94 -13.99 22.90
CA PRO A 795 5.84 -14.93 22.78
C PRO A 795 5.17 -14.92 21.41
N ASP A 796 5.25 -13.81 20.66
CA ASP A 796 4.62 -13.71 19.33
C ASP A 796 5.47 -14.35 18.23
N LEU A 797 6.81 -14.37 18.42
CA LEU A 797 7.74 -14.96 17.46
C LEU A 797 8.17 -16.39 17.81
N GLN A 798 8.23 -16.72 19.10
CA GLN A 798 8.76 -17.97 19.62
C GLN A 798 7.79 -18.59 20.67
N LEU A 799 6.50 -18.64 20.32
CA LEU A 799 5.46 -19.05 21.26
C LEU A 799 5.75 -20.42 21.92
N LEU A 800 6.14 -21.42 21.14
CA LEU A 800 6.45 -22.75 21.66
C LEU A 800 7.58 -22.73 22.70
N ARG A 801 8.64 -21.95 22.41
CA ARG A 801 9.76 -21.80 23.33
C ARG A 801 9.36 -21.05 24.60
N ALA A 802 8.52 -20.05 24.49
CA ALA A 802 7.95 -19.31 25.62
C ALA A 802 7.06 -20.22 26.49
N MET A 803 6.21 -21.04 25.86
CA MET A 803 5.36 -22.00 26.54
C MET A 803 6.16 -23.11 27.26
N ARG A 804 7.17 -23.68 26.60
CA ARG A 804 8.11 -24.64 27.19
C ARG A 804 8.87 -24.06 28.39
N ALA A 805 9.36 -22.83 28.26
CA ALA A 805 10.04 -22.13 29.35
C ALA A 805 9.12 -21.84 30.53
N GLY A 806 7.87 -21.45 30.27
CA GLY A 806 6.84 -21.27 31.28
C GLY A 806 6.53 -22.58 32.01
N ALA A 807 6.31 -23.67 31.28
CA ALA A 807 6.04 -24.99 31.83
C ALA A 807 7.22 -25.52 32.66
N ALA A 808 8.46 -25.37 32.19
CA ALA A 808 9.65 -25.81 32.94
C ALA A 808 9.81 -25.07 34.28
N GLY A 809 9.61 -23.73 34.27
CA GLY A 809 9.63 -22.96 35.51
C GLY A 809 8.54 -23.34 36.51
N LEU A 810 7.30 -23.56 36.02
CA LEU A 810 6.18 -24.00 36.85
C LEU A 810 6.41 -25.41 37.45
N ARG A 811 6.92 -26.38 36.66
CA ARG A 811 7.28 -27.73 37.18
C ARG A 811 8.40 -27.66 38.22
N ALA A 812 9.27 -26.69 38.15
CA ALA A 812 10.31 -26.47 39.18
C ALA A 812 9.76 -25.75 40.43
N GLY A 813 8.46 -25.64 40.60
CA GLY A 813 7.82 -25.03 41.77
C GLY A 813 7.86 -23.50 41.78
N LYS A 814 8.07 -22.86 40.65
CA LYS A 814 8.07 -21.39 40.53
C LYS A 814 6.67 -20.86 40.21
N ILE A 815 6.50 -19.55 40.41
CA ILE A 815 5.27 -18.81 40.11
C ILE A 815 5.48 -18.06 38.78
N LEU A 816 4.62 -18.27 37.79
CA LEU A 816 4.66 -17.57 36.53
C LEU A 816 3.73 -16.37 36.54
N SER A 817 4.28 -15.16 36.27
CA SER A 817 3.44 -14.00 36.03
C SER A 817 3.40 -13.75 34.52
N ILE A 818 2.21 -13.80 33.94
CA ILE A 818 1.95 -13.67 32.52
C ILE A 818 0.78 -12.71 32.27
N TYR A 819 0.93 -11.80 31.32
CA TYR A 819 -0.12 -10.89 30.88
C TYR A 819 -0.93 -11.56 29.76
N PRO A 820 -2.17 -12.00 30.00
CA PRO A 820 -2.91 -12.80 29.03
C PRO A 820 -3.33 -12.02 27.78
N GLU A 821 -3.40 -10.68 27.83
CA GLU A 821 -3.60 -9.83 26.66
C GLU A 821 -2.45 -9.92 25.66
N GLY A 822 -1.23 -10.34 26.08
CA GLY A 822 -0.05 -10.43 25.23
C GLY A 822 0.58 -9.07 24.88
N GLN A 823 -0.15 -7.98 25.02
CA GLN A 823 0.32 -6.62 24.75
C GLN A 823 -0.38 -5.60 25.66
N ARG A 824 0.17 -4.39 25.73
CA ARG A 824 -0.41 -3.30 26.53
C ARG A 824 -1.65 -2.74 25.83
N SER A 825 -2.69 -2.50 26.64
CA SER A 825 -3.91 -1.84 26.18
C SER A 825 -3.60 -0.49 25.49
N PHE A 826 -4.26 -0.22 24.41
CA PHE A 826 -4.11 1.04 23.65
C PHE A 826 -5.13 2.10 24.07
N ASP A 827 -6.23 1.71 24.74
CA ASP A 827 -7.33 2.59 25.15
C ASP A 827 -7.60 2.56 26.66
N GLY A 828 -6.90 1.69 27.40
CA GLY A 828 -7.09 1.48 28.83
C GLY A 828 -8.26 0.56 29.16
N GLN A 829 -8.86 -0.10 28.15
CA GLN A 829 -9.87 -1.14 28.31
C GLN A 829 -9.22 -2.53 28.31
N LEU A 830 -9.98 -3.53 28.70
CA LEU A 830 -9.58 -4.91 28.66
C LEU A 830 -9.85 -5.49 27.25
N HIS A 831 -8.81 -6.07 26.65
CA HIS A 831 -8.91 -6.67 25.31
C HIS A 831 -9.05 -8.20 25.36
N GLU A 832 -8.98 -8.84 24.18
CA GLU A 832 -9.04 -10.29 24.09
C GLU A 832 -7.82 -10.95 24.73
N PHE A 833 -8.03 -12.08 25.38
CA PHE A 833 -6.99 -12.85 26.05
C PHE A 833 -6.50 -13.98 25.16
N LYS A 834 -5.19 -14.19 25.11
CA LYS A 834 -4.55 -15.32 24.43
C LYS A 834 -4.63 -16.57 25.28
N LYS A 835 -4.82 -17.74 24.66
CA LYS A 835 -5.04 -19.02 25.33
C LYS A 835 -3.82 -19.55 26.13
N GLY A 836 -2.63 -18.99 25.99
CA GLY A 836 -1.38 -19.51 26.56
C GLY A 836 -1.44 -19.74 28.09
N ALA A 837 -2.07 -18.82 28.84
CA ALA A 837 -2.25 -18.97 30.28
C ALA A 837 -3.20 -20.13 30.62
N ALA A 838 -4.28 -20.29 29.86
CA ALA A 838 -5.26 -21.38 30.04
C ALA A 838 -4.63 -22.76 29.73
N ILE A 839 -3.85 -22.87 28.66
CA ILE A 839 -3.12 -24.08 28.27
C ILE A 839 -2.17 -24.52 29.42
N LEU A 840 -1.31 -23.59 29.88
CA LEU A 840 -0.38 -23.89 30.96
C LEU A 840 -1.10 -24.33 32.24
N ALA A 841 -2.17 -23.63 32.63
CA ALA A 841 -2.94 -23.96 33.83
C ALA A 841 -3.63 -25.31 33.71
N THR A 842 -4.26 -25.61 32.59
CA THR A 842 -5.00 -26.86 32.36
C THR A 842 -4.05 -28.05 32.29
N GLU A 843 -3.01 -27.96 31.43
CA GLU A 843 -2.06 -29.06 31.22
C GLU A 843 -1.22 -29.41 32.46
N LEU A 844 -0.82 -28.37 33.19
CA LEU A 844 -0.04 -28.54 34.41
C LEU A 844 -0.90 -28.67 35.68
N LYS A 845 -2.22 -28.51 35.51
CA LYS A 845 -3.19 -28.64 36.60
C LYS A 845 -2.97 -27.66 37.75
N LEU A 846 -2.75 -26.38 37.38
CA LEU A 846 -2.40 -25.31 38.31
C LEU A 846 -3.49 -24.25 38.40
N PRO A 847 -3.64 -23.57 39.53
CA PRO A 847 -4.57 -22.48 39.69
C PRO A 847 -4.04 -21.18 39.04
N ILE A 848 -4.96 -20.32 38.63
CA ILE A 848 -4.69 -18.98 38.08
C ILE A 848 -5.20 -17.95 39.06
N VAL A 849 -4.35 -17.01 39.48
CA VAL A 849 -4.74 -15.83 40.26
C VAL A 849 -5.00 -14.65 39.31
N PRO A 850 -6.28 -14.24 39.15
CA PRO A 850 -6.61 -13.07 38.35
C PRO A 850 -6.18 -11.79 39.08
N VAL A 851 -5.60 -10.81 38.34
CA VAL A 851 -5.20 -9.52 38.92
C VAL A 851 -5.76 -8.39 38.04
N ALA A 852 -6.51 -7.50 38.65
CA ALA A 852 -7.02 -6.31 38.01
C ALA A 852 -6.19 -5.08 38.38
N LEU A 853 -5.80 -4.32 37.34
CA LEU A 853 -5.00 -3.12 37.44
C LEU A 853 -5.76 -1.96 36.75
N ASP A 854 -6.05 -0.88 37.51
CA ASP A 854 -6.71 0.31 36.95
C ASP A 854 -5.90 1.57 37.26
N GLY A 855 -5.84 2.51 36.32
CA GLY A 855 -5.25 3.82 36.47
C GLY A 855 -3.88 4.02 35.83
N THR A 856 -3.11 2.96 35.57
CA THR A 856 -1.76 3.07 35.00
C THR A 856 -1.74 3.60 33.56
N TYR A 857 -2.77 3.30 32.77
CA TYR A 857 -2.96 3.88 31.44
C TYR A 857 -3.01 5.44 31.50
N ARG A 858 -3.65 6.01 32.50
CA ARG A 858 -3.76 7.47 32.67
C ARG A 858 -2.43 8.12 33.05
N ILE A 859 -1.56 7.37 33.75
CA ILE A 859 -0.22 7.84 34.14
C ILE A 859 0.66 7.91 32.91
N TRP A 860 0.78 6.80 32.18
CA TRP A 860 1.67 6.69 31.05
C TRP A 860 1.08 5.84 29.93
N PRO A 861 0.24 6.46 29.05
CA PRO A 861 -0.32 5.79 27.89
C PRO A 861 0.77 5.33 26.92
N ARG A 862 0.46 4.30 26.13
CA ARG A 862 1.33 3.81 25.06
C ARG A 862 1.65 4.94 24.07
N LYS A 863 2.90 5.03 23.59
CA LYS A 863 3.41 6.09 22.68
C LYS A 863 3.38 7.53 23.25
N SER A 864 2.96 7.75 24.50
CA SER A 864 3.02 9.07 25.12
C SER A 864 4.37 9.29 25.84
N TRP A 865 4.96 10.46 25.66
CA TRP A 865 6.11 10.88 26.46
C TRP A 865 5.67 11.69 27.71
N ARG A 866 4.38 12.05 27.79
CA ARG A 866 3.81 12.83 28.89
C ARG A 866 3.42 11.91 30.03
N PHE A 867 3.99 12.18 31.19
CA PHE A 867 3.70 11.50 32.46
C PHE A 867 2.67 12.31 33.24
N ARG A 868 1.64 11.64 33.76
CA ARG A 868 0.59 12.30 34.54
C ARG A 868 0.45 11.60 35.90
N LEU A 869 0.02 12.31 36.93
CA LEU A 869 -0.30 11.70 38.22
C LEU A 869 -1.77 11.24 38.19
N ALA A 870 -1.99 9.97 38.51
CA ALA A 870 -3.33 9.40 38.61
C ALA A 870 -3.37 8.35 39.72
N LYS A 871 -4.56 8.10 40.29
CA LYS A 871 -4.76 7.04 41.30
C LYS A 871 -4.62 5.67 40.64
N VAL A 872 -3.86 4.77 41.23
CA VAL A 872 -3.68 3.36 40.82
C VAL A 872 -4.32 2.44 41.82
N ARG A 873 -4.98 1.41 41.32
CA ARG A 873 -5.55 0.32 42.10
C ARG A 873 -5.10 -1.03 41.59
N VAL A 874 -4.75 -1.91 42.49
CA VAL A 874 -4.38 -3.31 42.20
C VAL A 874 -5.27 -4.19 43.06
N SER A 875 -5.97 -5.14 42.46
CA SER A 875 -6.81 -6.11 43.18
C SER A 875 -6.43 -7.51 42.72
N PHE A 876 -6.27 -8.41 43.72
CA PHE A 876 -6.05 -9.83 43.53
C PHE A 876 -7.37 -10.56 43.77
N GLY A 877 -7.80 -11.36 42.81
CA GLY A 877 -9.03 -12.14 42.90
C GLY A 877 -8.78 -13.55 43.42
N GLU A 878 -9.87 -14.25 43.74
CA GLU A 878 -9.85 -15.64 44.12
C GLU A 878 -9.24 -16.54 43.03
N PRO A 879 -8.42 -17.53 43.38
CA PRO A 879 -7.80 -18.44 42.42
C PRO A 879 -8.84 -19.18 41.58
N ILE A 880 -8.59 -19.31 40.33
CA ILE A 880 -9.40 -20.06 39.36
C ILE A 880 -8.78 -21.44 39.21
N ASP A 881 -9.52 -22.50 39.58
CA ASP A 881 -9.13 -23.88 39.29
C ASP A 881 -9.59 -24.24 37.87
N ALA A 882 -8.65 -24.39 36.95
CA ALA A 882 -8.94 -24.71 35.56
C ALA A 882 -9.73 -26.02 35.38
N ARG A 883 -9.58 -26.99 36.29
CA ARG A 883 -10.30 -28.26 36.27
C ARG A 883 -11.76 -28.11 36.67
N ALA A 884 -12.07 -27.20 37.58
CA ALA A 884 -13.42 -27.02 38.10
C ALA A 884 -14.33 -26.33 37.06
N ILE A 885 -13.77 -25.66 36.03
CA ILE A 885 -14.55 -24.93 35.03
C ILE A 885 -15.25 -25.85 34.03
N ALA A 886 -14.61 -26.96 33.64
CA ALA A 886 -15.15 -27.85 32.63
C ALA A 886 -14.81 -29.33 32.96
N PRO A 887 -15.35 -29.89 34.04
CA PRO A 887 -14.94 -31.19 34.54
C PRO A 887 -15.36 -32.37 33.64
N GLU A 888 -16.40 -32.20 32.83
CA GLU A 888 -16.94 -33.26 31.94
C GLU A 888 -16.52 -33.07 30.45
N GLU A 889 -15.75 -32.00 30.14
CA GLU A 889 -15.36 -31.72 28.77
C GLU A 889 -14.12 -32.54 28.39
N THR A 890 -14.19 -33.20 27.23
CA THR A 890 -13.12 -34.04 26.70
C THR A 890 -12.31 -33.33 25.58
N ASP A 891 -12.87 -32.29 25.01
CA ASP A 891 -12.19 -31.46 23.99
C ASP A 891 -11.34 -30.39 24.70
N GLU A 892 -10.01 -30.59 24.68
CA GLU A 892 -9.05 -29.72 25.34
C GLU A 892 -9.16 -28.26 24.86
N GLU A 893 -9.46 -28.01 23.57
CA GLU A 893 -9.60 -26.68 23.01
C GLU A 893 -10.81 -25.94 23.63
N ILE A 894 -11.91 -26.61 23.82
CA ILE A 894 -13.10 -26.06 24.50
C ILE A 894 -12.79 -25.73 25.96
N VAL A 895 -11.98 -26.57 26.61
CA VAL A 895 -11.55 -26.32 28.00
C VAL A 895 -10.71 -25.04 28.07
N TYR A 896 -9.73 -24.87 27.18
CA TYR A 896 -8.90 -23.66 27.15
C TYR A 896 -9.73 -22.39 26.91
N GLU A 897 -10.72 -22.45 26.01
CA GLU A 897 -11.62 -21.32 25.74
C GLU A 897 -12.47 -20.96 26.97
N LYS A 898 -13.02 -21.95 27.67
CA LYS A 898 -13.81 -21.71 28.90
C LYS A 898 -12.95 -21.10 30.01
N VAL A 899 -11.72 -21.60 30.21
CA VAL A 899 -10.79 -21.10 31.23
C VAL A 899 -10.37 -19.66 30.95
N ILE A 900 -10.04 -19.34 29.71
CA ILE A 900 -9.60 -18.00 29.36
C ILE A 900 -10.75 -16.99 29.42
N THR A 901 -11.96 -17.43 29.06
CA THR A 901 -13.19 -16.61 29.14
C THR A 901 -13.50 -16.28 30.60
N GLU A 902 -13.50 -17.29 31.52
CA GLU A 902 -13.73 -17.06 32.97
C GLU A 902 -12.67 -16.10 33.53
N LEU A 903 -11.38 -16.25 33.15
CA LEU A 903 -10.32 -15.37 33.59
C LEU A 903 -10.59 -13.93 33.17
N LYS A 904 -10.97 -13.71 31.91
CA LYS A 904 -11.29 -12.38 31.36
C LYS A 904 -12.51 -11.76 32.05
N GLU A 905 -13.59 -12.52 32.23
CA GLU A 905 -14.79 -12.05 32.92
C GLU A 905 -14.53 -11.70 34.38
N ARG A 906 -13.68 -12.46 35.06
CA ARG A 906 -13.27 -12.18 36.43
C ARG A 906 -12.52 -10.86 36.55
N ILE A 907 -11.53 -10.67 35.69
CA ILE A 907 -10.75 -9.41 35.67
C ILE A 907 -11.66 -8.24 35.28
N GLN A 908 -12.58 -8.41 34.33
CA GLN A 908 -13.53 -7.36 33.96
C GLN A 908 -14.43 -6.97 35.14
N ARG A 909 -15.01 -7.96 35.84
CA ARG A 909 -15.82 -7.69 37.04
C ARG A 909 -15.03 -6.91 38.11
N MET A 910 -13.78 -7.31 38.35
CA MET A 910 -12.91 -6.63 39.33
C MET A 910 -12.59 -5.20 38.89
N LEU A 911 -12.41 -4.97 37.61
CA LEU A 911 -12.21 -3.61 37.06
C LEU A 911 -13.47 -2.75 37.21
N ASP A 912 -14.64 -3.30 36.93
CA ASP A 912 -15.93 -2.61 37.06
C ASP A 912 -16.24 -2.24 38.51
N GLU A 913 -15.97 -3.14 39.44
CA GLU A 913 -16.05 -2.87 40.90
C GLU A 913 -15.11 -1.73 41.30
N MET A 914 -13.84 -1.75 40.87
CA MET A 914 -12.89 -0.68 41.14
C MET A 914 -13.29 0.66 40.54
N ARG A 915 -13.95 0.62 39.39
CA ARG A 915 -14.41 1.84 38.71
C ARG A 915 -15.70 2.41 39.30
N SER A 916 -16.57 1.55 39.82
CA SER A 916 -17.80 1.98 40.50
C SER A 916 -17.54 2.62 41.87
N GLU A 917 -16.44 2.29 42.56
CA GLU A 917 -15.99 2.88 43.83
C GLU A 917 -15.31 4.28 43.64
N ARG A 918 -15.43 4.86 42.48
CA ARG A 918 -15.02 6.25 42.19
C ARG A 918 -16.07 7.21 42.67
#